data_7ae902a6880bf75c58c9201b450244aa
#
_entry.id   7ae902a6880bf75c58c9201b450244aa
#
_cell.length_a   1.000
_cell.length_b   1.000
_cell.length_c   1.000
_cell.angle_alpha   90.00
_cell.angle_beta   90.00
_cell.angle_gamma   90.00
#
_symmetry.space_group_name_H-M   'P 1'
#
loop_
_entity.id
_entity.type
_entity.pdbx_description
1 polymer ?
#
loop_
_entity_poly.entity_id
_entity_poly.type
_entity_poly.pdbx_seq_one_letter_code
_entity_poly.pdbx_strand_id
1 'polypeptide(L)'
;INGVVKNAEGCDVDFVNVIASPANAPKTILASAFTDENGKFQMSVKNECDSLILKASSVEIVPAQITVPNRTGTYEIIVENRAVKLKEVVVKSKKIYSQGDTINYNVGSFRSQTDQSIADVLKKMPGISVSDAGQISYQGKPIKNLYIEGLDLMKGHYGIATNNIDPNNIATVQVLENHQDIKALKGLRPEEQASINLRLKEGVKGVFNLIATLGGGYGDEGLWNNSAIATYFRRNSQFLATYKGNNTGEDLSQELYSFDNDYSRTSNISSISMPSAPGIDKRFYYFNRSHNATFNNVYRVGKSGEFGINAAYLNDCDTRRNSSSTTNFLPDGSQNIVDEVMQGTVRMQKAYGDLTYLSNGDENYLKEQLKFDWSTSDADSRILAGDDDIAQIGKTDTYRLLNKFHMTHRNSEDRGFEISSLVNIEKRPHSLSVSPNLFPDMIPGDMLYQHVDFRNISTENSAGLLSALKVGNFTLHPSAIVNYHHNALESSLDAMLNDITLDYLDAGLGAEIMFTARKFHASFYVPMKYRLFRLNNRLDGIITDKNRFRVEPSLNLTYKVNSSHNINASAALNYMTPSIETLYSGYILTSYRQLSAYDVAGLYEGMNQHYALKYDFKNILSMSFAGAEVAWYRQSPDVLYGSYYDGIVQHTISRRTSENSDMLSAKVHASQGFDWRRLKIGASFTYSYYDSPLLVQDAVIRYTGNSLGVNADISLTPFKWLSVSYQGNYSQSATQQKGQERFPWLRTVTNKGSLDFTIPGGVTLTTSLYHYYNNFNDGDRSFLLLNAEAKYTIKRFSFTLSCDNLLNRKTYVYSSLSALTESKAIYNIRPRSILLKIRFRIF
;
A
#
# COMPACT_ATOMS: atom_id res chain seq x y z
N ILE A 1 -31.04 -6.59 -26.89
CA ILE A 1 -31.43 -7.99 -26.65
C ILE A 1 -31.53 -8.18 -25.15
N ASN A 2 -32.69 -8.61 -24.68
CA ASN A 2 -32.91 -9.01 -23.30
C ASN A 2 -33.20 -10.51 -23.28
N GLY A 3 -32.97 -11.17 -22.15
CA GLY A 3 -33.36 -12.60 -22.04
C GLY A 3 -33.27 -13.11 -20.60
N VAL A 4 -33.65 -14.34 -20.44
CA VAL A 4 -33.58 -15.07 -19.19
C VAL A 4 -32.98 -16.45 -19.45
N VAL A 5 -32.16 -16.91 -18.57
CA VAL A 5 -31.62 -18.28 -18.59
C VAL A 5 -32.31 -19.08 -17.50
N LYS A 6 -32.87 -20.22 -17.87
CA LYS A 6 -33.56 -21.13 -16.96
C LYS A 6 -33.06 -22.54 -17.12
N ASN A 7 -33.12 -23.30 -16.04
CA ASN A 7 -32.83 -24.74 -16.13
C ASN A 7 -34.06 -25.50 -16.65
N ALA A 8 -33.92 -26.79 -16.93
CA ALA A 8 -34.98 -27.65 -17.43
C ALA A 8 -36.19 -27.78 -16.46
N GLU A 9 -36.00 -27.42 -15.19
CA GLU A 9 -37.04 -27.41 -14.15
C GLU A 9 -37.77 -26.05 -14.06
N GLY A 10 -37.39 -25.07 -14.92
CA GLY A 10 -38.00 -23.74 -14.98
C GLY A 10 -37.40 -22.77 -13.94
N CYS A 11 -36.38 -23.15 -13.18
CA CYS A 11 -35.73 -22.27 -12.22
C CYS A 11 -34.72 -21.33 -12.92
N ASP A 12 -34.71 -20.09 -12.50
CA ASP A 12 -33.78 -19.08 -13.01
C ASP A 12 -32.32 -19.44 -12.67
N VAL A 13 -31.40 -19.27 -13.63
CA VAL A 13 -29.99 -19.57 -13.47
C VAL A 13 -29.17 -18.30 -13.53
N ASP A 14 -28.53 -17.97 -12.43
CA ASP A 14 -27.70 -16.77 -12.29
C ASP A 14 -26.23 -17.03 -12.69
N PHE A 15 -25.51 -15.94 -12.91
CA PHE A 15 -24.07 -15.96 -13.29
C PHE A 15 -23.72 -16.78 -14.52
N VAL A 16 -24.69 -16.93 -15.44
CA VAL A 16 -24.44 -17.53 -16.75
C VAL A 16 -23.90 -16.44 -17.68
N ASN A 17 -22.74 -16.69 -18.27
CA ASN A 17 -22.22 -15.82 -19.32
C ASN A 17 -22.97 -16.11 -20.63
N VAL A 18 -23.68 -15.11 -21.14
CA VAL A 18 -24.38 -15.15 -22.42
C VAL A 18 -23.60 -14.31 -23.43
N ILE A 19 -23.12 -14.95 -24.49
CA ILE A 19 -22.34 -14.34 -25.57
C ILE A 19 -23.20 -14.25 -26.82
N ALA A 20 -23.24 -13.08 -27.45
CA ALA A 20 -23.86 -12.89 -28.74
C ALA A 20 -22.81 -12.88 -29.87
N SER A 21 -23.04 -13.72 -30.91
CA SER A 21 -22.20 -13.81 -32.10
C SER A 21 -23.05 -13.80 -33.35
N PRO A 22 -22.57 -13.30 -34.51
CA PRO A 22 -23.29 -13.38 -35.77
C PRO A 22 -23.46 -14.84 -36.19
N ALA A 23 -24.63 -15.22 -36.72
CA ALA A 23 -24.88 -16.59 -37.16
C ALA A 23 -23.94 -17.03 -38.30
N ASN A 24 -23.55 -16.09 -39.16
CA ASN A 24 -22.58 -16.30 -40.26
C ASN A 24 -21.10 -16.26 -39.83
N ALA A 25 -20.78 -15.85 -38.58
CA ALA A 25 -19.45 -15.80 -38.03
C ALA A 25 -19.46 -16.17 -36.54
N PRO A 26 -19.77 -17.45 -36.16
CA PRO A 26 -20.01 -17.84 -34.76
C PRO A 26 -18.81 -17.69 -33.80
N LYS A 27 -17.62 -17.47 -34.31
CA LYS A 27 -16.40 -17.25 -33.51
C LYS A 27 -16.16 -15.75 -33.16
N THR A 28 -16.93 -14.85 -33.77
CA THR A 28 -16.84 -13.41 -33.52
C THR A 28 -17.79 -13.02 -32.40
N ILE A 29 -17.29 -12.52 -31.30
CA ILE A 29 -18.10 -12.04 -30.17
C ILE A 29 -18.48 -10.59 -30.41
N LEU A 30 -19.77 -10.28 -30.47
CA LEU A 30 -20.32 -8.93 -30.61
C LEU A 30 -20.63 -8.28 -29.26
N ALA A 31 -21.18 -9.07 -28.33
CA ALA A 31 -21.51 -8.63 -26.98
C ALA A 31 -21.53 -9.81 -26.02
N SER A 32 -21.41 -9.54 -24.74
CA SER A 32 -21.60 -10.54 -23.67
C SER A 32 -22.26 -9.89 -22.46
N ALA A 33 -23.05 -10.67 -21.73
CA ALA A 33 -23.65 -10.28 -20.47
C ALA A 33 -23.73 -11.47 -19.52
N PHE A 34 -23.72 -11.21 -18.21
CA PHE A 34 -24.02 -12.21 -17.20
C PHE A 34 -25.46 -12.13 -16.77
N THR A 35 -26.07 -13.27 -16.45
CA THR A 35 -27.40 -13.27 -15.84
C THR A 35 -27.36 -12.72 -14.42
N ASP A 36 -28.39 -11.97 -14.06
CA ASP A 36 -28.64 -11.48 -12.70
C ASP A 36 -29.24 -12.59 -11.81
N GLU A 37 -29.66 -12.22 -10.60
CA GLU A 37 -30.26 -13.12 -9.59
C GLU A 37 -31.58 -13.80 -10.06
N ASN A 38 -32.25 -13.22 -11.03
CA ASN A 38 -33.49 -13.74 -11.63
C ASN A 38 -33.20 -14.37 -12.98
N GLY A 39 -31.95 -14.77 -13.23
CA GLY A 39 -31.54 -15.38 -14.51
C GLY A 39 -31.57 -14.42 -15.70
N LYS A 40 -31.81 -13.11 -15.50
CA LYS A 40 -32.01 -12.15 -16.60
C LYS A 40 -30.68 -11.58 -17.06
N PHE A 41 -30.56 -11.39 -18.39
CA PHE A 41 -29.44 -10.68 -19.00
C PHE A 41 -29.93 -9.64 -19.98
N GLN A 42 -29.12 -8.59 -20.17
CA GLN A 42 -29.38 -7.53 -21.14
C GLN A 42 -28.06 -7.17 -21.83
N MET A 43 -28.11 -7.08 -23.17
CA MET A 43 -26.95 -6.66 -23.95
C MET A 43 -27.36 -5.83 -25.16
N SER A 44 -26.50 -4.89 -25.55
CA SER A 44 -26.66 -4.10 -26.76
C SER A 44 -25.74 -4.64 -27.85
N VAL A 45 -26.31 -5.01 -28.98
CA VAL A 45 -25.56 -5.53 -30.13
C VAL A 45 -25.72 -4.53 -31.29
N LYS A 46 -24.59 -3.99 -31.76
CA LYS A 46 -24.57 -3.08 -32.94
C LYS A 46 -23.89 -3.85 -34.08
N ASN A 47 -24.66 -4.53 -34.89
CA ASN A 47 -24.20 -5.27 -36.08
C ASN A 47 -25.31 -5.42 -37.08
N GLU A 48 -25.03 -5.46 -38.40
CA GLU A 48 -26.00 -5.56 -39.50
C GLU A 48 -26.33 -7.01 -39.89
N CYS A 49 -25.98 -8.02 -39.07
CA CYS A 49 -26.35 -9.41 -39.37
C CYS A 49 -27.85 -9.67 -39.12
N ASP A 50 -28.48 -10.53 -39.91
CA ASP A 50 -29.90 -10.88 -39.79
C ASP A 50 -30.21 -11.68 -38.53
N SER A 51 -29.27 -12.48 -38.03
CA SER A 51 -29.48 -13.37 -36.91
C SER A 51 -28.21 -13.52 -36.06
N LEU A 52 -28.44 -13.76 -34.79
CA LEU A 52 -27.42 -13.90 -33.76
C LEU A 52 -27.53 -15.29 -33.12
N ILE A 53 -26.39 -15.84 -32.75
CA ILE A 53 -26.27 -16.97 -31.84
C ILE A 53 -26.05 -16.42 -30.44
N LEU A 54 -26.96 -16.69 -29.52
CA LEU A 54 -26.78 -16.45 -28.08
C LEU A 54 -26.30 -17.75 -27.44
N LYS A 55 -25.09 -17.75 -26.89
CA LYS A 55 -24.48 -18.89 -26.23
C LYS A 55 -24.37 -18.65 -24.73
N ALA A 56 -25.10 -19.45 -23.95
CA ALA A 56 -25.05 -19.46 -22.50
C ALA A 56 -24.01 -20.49 -22.02
N SER A 57 -23.13 -20.06 -21.11
CA SER A 57 -22.09 -20.92 -20.52
C SER A 57 -21.80 -20.56 -19.09
N SER A 58 -21.64 -21.58 -18.24
CA SER A 58 -21.21 -21.45 -16.84
C SER A 58 -20.56 -22.78 -16.44
N VAL A 59 -19.94 -22.82 -15.28
CA VAL A 59 -19.32 -24.05 -14.72
C VAL A 59 -20.40 -25.05 -14.31
N GLU A 60 -21.59 -24.58 -13.98
CA GLU A 60 -22.71 -25.35 -13.40
C GLU A 60 -23.71 -25.86 -14.43
N ILE A 61 -23.57 -25.46 -15.71
CA ILE A 61 -24.49 -25.81 -16.78
C ILE A 61 -23.75 -26.45 -17.96
N VAL A 62 -24.48 -27.24 -18.72
CA VAL A 62 -24.08 -27.65 -20.08
C VAL A 62 -24.22 -26.40 -20.97
N PRO A 63 -23.19 -26.00 -21.72
CA PRO A 63 -23.32 -24.86 -22.61
C PRO A 63 -24.47 -25.05 -23.60
N ALA A 64 -25.39 -24.08 -23.61
CA ALA A 64 -26.53 -24.07 -24.53
C ALA A 64 -26.43 -22.87 -25.47
N GLN A 65 -27.00 -22.98 -26.65
CA GLN A 65 -27.09 -21.89 -27.62
C GLN A 65 -28.43 -21.87 -28.34
N ILE A 66 -28.89 -20.66 -28.62
CA ILE A 66 -30.06 -20.43 -29.44
C ILE A 66 -29.72 -19.45 -30.56
N THR A 67 -30.37 -19.59 -31.71
CA THR A 67 -30.28 -18.63 -32.79
C THR A 67 -31.53 -17.73 -32.78
N VAL A 68 -31.32 -16.43 -32.74
CA VAL A 68 -32.37 -15.42 -32.64
C VAL A 68 -32.22 -14.36 -33.73
N PRO A 69 -33.32 -13.76 -34.22
CA PRO A 69 -33.21 -12.63 -35.14
C PRO A 69 -32.55 -11.43 -34.44
N ASN A 70 -31.75 -10.67 -35.19
CA ASN A 70 -31.07 -9.48 -34.67
C ASN A 70 -32.02 -8.30 -34.56
N ARG A 71 -32.91 -8.34 -33.60
CA ARG A 71 -33.90 -7.29 -33.30
C ARG A 71 -34.12 -7.20 -31.79
N THR A 72 -34.59 -6.05 -31.33
CA THR A 72 -34.93 -5.89 -29.91
C THR A 72 -36.03 -6.90 -29.53
N GLY A 73 -35.75 -7.72 -28.53
CA GLY A 73 -36.67 -8.76 -28.07
C GLY A 73 -36.18 -9.38 -26.78
N THR A 74 -37.04 -10.16 -26.14
CA THR A 74 -36.73 -10.97 -24.95
C THR A 74 -36.67 -12.44 -25.33
N TYR A 75 -35.57 -13.11 -25.00
CA TYR A 75 -35.35 -14.50 -25.38
C TYR A 75 -35.08 -15.36 -24.13
N GLU A 76 -35.53 -16.60 -24.16
CA GLU A 76 -35.32 -17.58 -23.10
C GLU A 76 -34.28 -18.61 -23.57
N ILE A 77 -33.27 -18.86 -22.73
CA ILE A 77 -32.29 -19.89 -22.97
C ILE A 77 -32.47 -20.97 -21.89
N ILE A 78 -32.85 -22.16 -22.31
CA ILE A 78 -32.99 -23.30 -21.40
C ILE A 78 -31.62 -24.01 -21.35
N VAL A 79 -31.13 -24.27 -20.14
CA VAL A 79 -29.85 -24.93 -19.89
C VAL A 79 -30.06 -26.17 -19.02
N GLU A 80 -29.25 -27.18 -19.24
CA GLU A 80 -29.21 -28.34 -18.37
C GLU A 80 -28.18 -28.18 -17.28
N ASN A 81 -28.52 -28.52 -16.04
CA ASN A 81 -27.56 -28.59 -14.95
C ASN A 81 -26.54 -29.69 -15.25
N ARG A 82 -25.26 -29.36 -15.13
CA ARG A 82 -24.18 -30.27 -15.36
C ARG A 82 -24.07 -31.25 -14.17
N ALA A 83 -24.81 -32.35 -14.18
CA ALA A 83 -24.63 -33.42 -13.24
C ALA A 83 -23.27 -34.11 -13.55
N VAL A 84 -22.21 -33.72 -12.85
CA VAL A 84 -20.92 -34.39 -12.92
C VAL A 84 -21.03 -35.70 -12.18
N LYS A 85 -21.48 -36.78 -12.86
CA LYS A 85 -21.14 -38.13 -12.45
C LYS A 85 -19.64 -38.28 -12.65
N LEU A 86 -18.88 -38.17 -11.58
CA LEU A 86 -17.43 -38.41 -11.55
C LEU A 86 -17.14 -39.86 -11.94
N LYS A 87 -16.94 -40.12 -13.22
CA LYS A 87 -15.94 -41.10 -13.61
C LYS A 87 -14.60 -40.45 -13.36
N GLU A 88 -13.69 -41.18 -12.74
CA GLU A 88 -12.32 -40.78 -12.43
C GLU A 88 -11.55 -40.44 -13.72
N VAL A 89 -11.84 -39.24 -14.25
CA VAL A 89 -11.01 -38.60 -15.25
C VAL A 89 -10.17 -37.63 -14.43
N VAL A 90 -8.87 -37.88 -14.36
CA VAL A 90 -7.89 -36.91 -13.93
C VAL A 90 -7.93 -35.74 -14.92
N VAL A 91 -8.93 -34.92 -14.82
CA VAL A 91 -8.95 -33.64 -15.49
C VAL A 91 -7.92 -32.80 -14.77
N LYS A 92 -6.75 -32.64 -15.36
CA LYS A 92 -5.79 -31.61 -14.94
C LYS A 92 -6.49 -30.28 -15.15
N SER A 93 -7.18 -29.76 -14.12
CA SER A 93 -7.73 -28.42 -14.15
C SER A 93 -6.59 -27.46 -14.47
N LYS A 94 -6.76 -26.59 -15.44
CA LYS A 94 -5.75 -25.60 -15.78
C LYS A 94 -5.44 -24.81 -14.52
N LYS A 95 -4.14 -24.70 -14.18
CA LYS A 95 -3.69 -23.95 -13.00
C LYS A 95 -4.06 -22.48 -13.09
N ILE A 96 -3.88 -21.91 -14.30
CA ILE A 96 -4.20 -20.55 -14.67
C ILE A 96 -4.93 -20.57 -16.02
N TYR A 97 -6.01 -19.81 -16.14
CA TYR A 97 -6.72 -19.60 -17.39
C TYR A 97 -7.32 -18.21 -17.43
N SER A 98 -7.50 -17.65 -18.63
CA SER A 98 -8.18 -16.37 -18.81
C SER A 98 -9.57 -16.55 -19.40
N GLN A 99 -10.48 -15.70 -18.99
CA GLN A 99 -11.82 -15.56 -19.55
C GLN A 99 -12.12 -14.08 -19.73
N GLY A 100 -12.03 -13.59 -20.96
CA GLY A 100 -12.01 -12.15 -21.22
C GLY A 100 -10.85 -11.47 -20.50
N ASP A 101 -11.12 -10.39 -19.79
CA ASP A 101 -10.13 -9.62 -18.98
C ASP A 101 -9.92 -10.19 -17.58
N THR A 102 -10.46 -11.38 -17.29
CA THR A 102 -10.30 -12.05 -16.00
C THR A 102 -9.31 -13.19 -16.10
N ILE A 103 -8.27 -13.17 -15.26
CA ILE A 103 -7.30 -14.27 -15.10
C ILE A 103 -7.66 -15.03 -13.82
N ASN A 104 -7.91 -16.33 -13.98
CA ASN A 104 -8.31 -17.21 -12.89
C ASN A 104 -7.15 -18.10 -12.46
N TYR A 105 -6.81 -18.07 -11.18
CA TYR A 105 -5.82 -18.96 -10.54
C TYR A 105 -6.55 -19.95 -9.64
N ASN A 106 -6.39 -21.25 -9.93
CA ASN A 106 -6.94 -22.30 -9.08
C ASN A 106 -6.10 -22.43 -7.80
N VAL A 107 -6.66 -22.05 -6.65
CA VAL A 107 -5.95 -22.04 -5.35
C VAL A 107 -5.37 -23.42 -5.01
N GLY A 108 -6.07 -24.50 -5.28
CA GLY A 108 -5.60 -25.88 -5.04
C GLY A 108 -4.32 -26.25 -5.78
N SER A 109 -4.01 -25.57 -6.89
CA SER A 109 -2.79 -25.80 -7.67
C SER A 109 -1.54 -25.13 -7.07
N PHE A 110 -1.70 -24.09 -6.29
CA PHE A 110 -0.60 -23.31 -5.69
C PHE A 110 -0.43 -23.54 -4.18
N ARG A 111 -1.48 -24.02 -3.53
CA ARG A 111 -1.50 -24.23 -2.10
C ARG A 111 -0.62 -25.39 -1.65
N SER A 112 0.09 -25.20 -0.51
CA SER A 112 0.74 -26.25 0.29
C SER A 112 -0.01 -26.48 1.62
N GLN A 113 0.35 -27.55 2.35
CA GLN A 113 -0.26 -27.86 3.65
C GLN A 113 0.19 -26.90 4.77
N THR A 114 1.29 -26.20 4.57
CA THR A 114 1.88 -25.22 5.49
C THR A 114 1.19 -23.86 5.42
N ASP A 115 0.50 -23.55 4.33
CA ASP A 115 -0.13 -22.23 4.12
C ASP A 115 -1.22 -21.98 5.16
N GLN A 116 -1.10 -20.87 5.88
CA GLN A 116 -2.01 -20.49 6.96
C GLN A 116 -3.01 -19.42 6.53
N SER A 117 -2.64 -18.59 5.56
CA SER A 117 -3.42 -17.49 5.03
C SER A 117 -3.47 -17.50 3.51
N ILE A 118 -4.41 -16.76 2.94
CA ILE A 118 -4.45 -16.60 1.47
C ILE A 118 -3.22 -15.84 0.96
N ALA A 119 -2.57 -14.98 1.78
CA ALA A 119 -1.29 -14.33 1.46
C ALA A 119 -0.21 -15.35 1.07
N ASP A 120 -0.10 -16.46 1.80
CA ASP A 120 0.91 -17.48 1.56
C ASP A 120 0.73 -18.15 0.19
N VAL A 121 -0.51 -18.31 -0.24
CA VAL A 121 -0.84 -18.88 -1.55
C VAL A 121 -0.63 -17.85 -2.66
N LEU A 122 -1.05 -16.60 -2.45
CA LEU A 122 -0.86 -15.50 -3.42
C LEU A 122 0.63 -15.27 -3.74
N LYS A 123 1.51 -15.35 -2.73
CA LYS A 123 2.98 -15.26 -2.92
C LYS A 123 3.53 -16.31 -3.89
N LYS A 124 2.84 -17.46 -4.06
CA LYS A 124 3.21 -18.55 -4.96
C LYS A 124 2.62 -18.43 -6.38
N MET A 125 1.69 -17.49 -6.60
CA MET A 125 1.07 -17.26 -7.89
C MET A 125 1.95 -16.39 -8.79
N PRO A 126 2.28 -16.81 -10.04
CA PRO A 126 3.06 -16.00 -10.96
C PRO A 126 2.38 -14.65 -11.26
N GLY A 127 3.16 -13.58 -11.37
CA GLY A 127 2.65 -12.22 -11.59
C GLY A 127 2.08 -11.53 -10.35
N ILE A 128 1.92 -12.24 -9.22
CA ILE A 128 1.41 -11.69 -7.96
C ILE A 128 2.54 -11.64 -6.93
N SER A 129 2.60 -10.54 -6.19
CA SER A 129 3.43 -10.38 -4.99
C SER A 129 2.59 -9.84 -3.84
N VAL A 130 2.98 -10.19 -2.60
CA VAL A 130 2.29 -9.76 -1.37
C VAL A 130 3.33 -9.31 -0.37
N SER A 131 3.20 -8.08 0.14
CA SER A 131 4.04 -7.55 1.21
C SER A 131 3.70 -8.18 2.56
N ASP A 132 4.54 -7.95 3.58
CA ASP A 132 4.26 -8.45 4.93
C ASP A 132 3.03 -7.78 5.56
N ALA A 133 2.72 -6.54 5.19
CA ALA A 133 1.47 -5.87 5.56
C ALA A 133 0.22 -6.40 4.83
N GLY A 134 0.38 -7.35 3.90
CA GLY A 134 -0.72 -7.92 3.12
C GLY A 134 -1.10 -7.13 1.87
N GLN A 135 -0.31 -6.09 1.48
CA GLN A 135 -0.52 -5.39 0.22
C GLN A 135 -0.24 -6.31 -0.96
N ILE A 136 -1.22 -6.43 -1.83
CA ILE A 136 -1.12 -7.25 -3.04
C ILE A 136 -0.72 -6.35 -4.21
N SER A 137 0.23 -6.83 -5.02
CA SER A 137 0.58 -6.21 -6.30
C SER A 137 0.47 -7.23 -7.42
N TYR A 138 -0.02 -6.78 -8.57
CA TYR A 138 -0.09 -7.55 -9.80
C TYR A 138 0.78 -6.89 -10.87
N GLN A 139 1.72 -7.65 -11.47
CA GLN A 139 2.71 -7.14 -12.42
C GLN A 139 3.47 -5.89 -11.89
N GLY A 140 3.81 -5.90 -10.58
CA GLY A 140 4.54 -4.83 -9.93
C GLY A 140 3.72 -3.57 -9.60
N LYS A 141 2.43 -3.51 -9.96
CA LYS A 141 1.49 -2.43 -9.58
C LYS A 141 0.61 -2.90 -8.41
N PRO A 142 0.37 -2.07 -7.37
CA PRO A 142 -0.62 -2.38 -6.34
C PRO A 142 -2.00 -2.59 -6.97
N ILE A 143 -2.78 -3.52 -6.42
CA ILE A 143 -4.17 -3.70 -6.83
C ILE A 143 -5.04 -2.54 -6.35
N LYS A 144 -6.12 -2.27 -7.08
CA LYS A 144 -7.10 -1.24 -6.71
C LYS A 144 -8.01 -1.70 -5.58
N ASN A 145 -8.65 -2.87 -5.75
CA ASN A 145 -9.61 -3.41 -4.79
C ASN A 145 -9.41 -4.91 -4.56
N LEU A 146 -9.76 -5.39 -3.36
CA LEU A 146 -9.89 -6.81 -3.04
C LEU A 146 -11.38 -7.12 -2.76
N TYR A 147 -11.97 -7.92 -3.63
CA TYR A 147 -13.34 -8.42 -3.47
C TYR A 147 -13.37 -9.83 -2.89
N ILE A 148 -14.41 -10.13 -2.12
CA ILE A 148 -14.77 -11.49 -1.70
C ILE A 148 -16.17 -11.75 -2.24
N GLU A 149 -16.32 -12.74 -3.16
CA GLU A 149 -17.60 -12.99 -3.85
C GLU A 149 -18.20 -11.71 -4.47
N GLY A 150 -17.35 -10.81 -4.98
CA GLY A 150 -17.74 -9.58 -5.63
C GLY A 150 -18.12 -8.41 -4.71
N LEU A 151 -17.94 -8.52 -3.38
CA LEU A 151 -18.13 -7.42 -2.43
C LEU A 151 -16.79 -6.94 -1.89
N ASP A 152 -16.63 -5.63 -1.78
CA ASP A 152 -15.47 -5.00 -1.15
C ASP A 152 -15.72 -4.85 0.36
N LEU A 153 -15.38 -5.90 1.11
CA LEU A 153 -15.55 -5.96 2.57
C LEU A 153 -14.57 -5.03 3.31
N MET A 154 -13.36 -4.85 2.79
CA MET A 154 -12.24 -4.25 3.54
C MET A 154 -12.04 -2.76 3.29
N LYS A 155 -12.63 -2.20 2.20
CA LYS A 155 -12.56 -0.75 1.88
C LYS A 155 -11.15 -0.17 2.01
N GLY A 156 -10.14 -0.82 1.38
CA GLY A 156 -8.73 -0.42 1.43
C GLY A 156 -7.88 -1.10 2.51
N HIS A 157 -8.47 -1.65 3.57
CA HIS A 157 -7.75 -2.39 4.63
C HIS A 157 -7.63 -3.90 4.33
N TYR A 158 -7.47 -4.27 3.07
CA TYR A 158 -7.53 -5.67 2.65
C TYR A 158 -6.36 -6.55 3.17
N GLY A 159 -5.32 -5.96 3.75
CA GLY A 159 -4.29 -6.70 4.49
C GLY A 159 -4.88 -7.58 5.60
N ILE A 160 -5.96 -7.12 6.27
CA ILE A 160 -6.69 -7.92 7.26
C ILE A 160 -7.23 -9.21 6.62
N ALA A 161 -7.91 -9.11 5.48
CA ALA A 161 -8.44 -10.28 4.78
C ALA A 161 -7.32 -11.18 4.25
N THR A 162 -6.28 -10.59 3.65
CA THR A 162 -5.16 -11.31 3.05
C THR A 162 -4.42 -12.17 4.08
N ASN A 163 -4.22 -11.66 5.29
CA ASN A 163 -3.47 -12.33 6.36
C ASN A 163 -4.33 -13.27 7.22
N ASN A 164 -5.68 -13.15 7.17
CA ASN A 164 -6.56 -13.88 8.10
C ASN A 164 -7.52 -14.89 7.43
N ILE A 165 -7.74 -14.81 6.11
CA ILE A 165 -8.61 -15.78 5.43
C ILE A 165 -7.87 -17.10 5.22
N ASP A 166 -8.49 -18.19 5.68
CA ASP A 166 -7.98 -19.55 5.48
C ASP A 166 -8.03 -19.92 3.99
N PRO A 167 -6.89 -20.30 3.37
CA PRO A 167 -6.84 -20.66 1.95
C PRO A 167 -7.68 -21.89 1.62
N ASN A 168 -8.05 -22.70 2.63
CA ASN A 168 -8.98 -23.82 2.45
C ASN A 168 -10.37 -23.38 2.02
N ASN A 169 -10.75 -22.15 2.32
CA ASN A 169 -12.07 -21.61 2.01
C ASN A 169 -12.15 -21.05 0.58
N ILE A 170 -11.00 -20.83 -0.08
CA ILE A 170 -10.94 -20.22 -1.40
C ILE A 170 -10.81 -21.29 -2.49
N ALA A 171 -11.64 -21.17 -3.52
CA ALA A 171 -11.57 -22.01 -4.71
C ALA A 171 -10.66 -21.41 -5.79
N THR A 172 -10.87 -20.12 -6.08
CA THR A 172 -10.21 -19.41 -7.18
C THR A 172 -9.86 -17.98 -6.78
N VAL A 173 -8.69 -17.52 -7.18
CA VAL A 173 -8.32 -16.10 -7.18
C VAL A 173 -8.49 -15.57 -8.60
N GLN A 174 -9.34 -14.57 -8.75
CA GLN A 174 -9.60 -13.90 -10.03
C GLN A 174 -8.86 -12.56 -10.04
N VAL A 175 -7.99 -12.37 -11.02
CA VAL A 175 -7.39 -11.05 -11.31
C VAL A 175 -8.24 -10.41 -12.40
N LEU A 176 -8.87 -9.30 -12.06
CA LEU A 176 -9.74 -8.51 -12.93
C LEU A 176 -8.90 -7.40 -13.55
N GLU A 177 -8.44 -7.60 -14.77
CA GLU A 177 -7.68 -6.59 -15.52
C GLU A 177 -8.66 -5.64 -16.23
N ASN A 178 -8.27 -4.38 -16.39
CA ASN A 178 -9.11 -3.34 -17.01
C ASN A 178 -10.51 -3.23 -16.36
N HIS A 179 -10.61 -3.58 -15.08
CA HIS A 179 -11.88 -3.61 -14.37
C HIS A 179 -12.24 -2.21 -13.89
N GLN A 180 -13.14 -1.55 -14.65
CA GLN A 180 -13.75 -0.29 -14.20
C GLN A 180 -14.75 -0.61 -13.10
N ASP A 181 -14.43 -0.27 -11.85
CA ASP A 181 -15.27 -0.50 -10.68
C ASP A 181 -16.52 0.40 -10.66
N ILE A 182 -16.47 1.59 -11.27
CA ILE A 182 -17.64 2.46 -11.44
C ILE A 182 -18.36 2.09 -12.74
N LYS A 183 -19.49 1.41 -12.62
CA LYS A 183 -20.23 0.92 -13.79
C LYS A 183 -20.64 2.03 -14.76
N ALA A 184 -21.00 3.21 -14.25
CA ALA A 184 -21.34 4.38 -15.05
C ALA A 184 -20.16 4.88 -15.91
N LEU A 185 -18.89 4.60 -15.55
CA LEU A 185 -17.71 4.96 -16.32
C LEU A 185 -17.20 3.85 -17.24
N LYS A 186 -17.86 2.68 -17.24
CA LYS A 186 -17.45 1.55 -18.07
C LYS A 186 -17.50 1.90 -19.56
N GLY A 187 -16.37 1.72 -20.24
CA GLY A 187 -16.20 2.09 -21.65
C GLY A 187 -15.91 3.57 -21.93
N LEU A 188 -16.04 4.46 -20.92
CA LEU A 188 -15.65 5.86 -21.01
C LEU A 188 -14.23 6.11 -20.54
N ARG A 189 -13.90 5.58 -19.38
CA ARG A 189 -12.53 5.69 -18.79
C ARG A 189 -11.94 4.30 -18.62
N PRO A 190 -10.78 4.02 -19.21
CA PRO A 190 -10.07 2.76 -18.95
C PRO A 190 -9.52 2.75 -17.52
N GLU A 191 -9.52 1.56 -16.91
CA GLU A 191 -8.86 1.32 -15.63
C GLU A 191 -7.56 0.55 -15.87
N GLU A 192 -6.45 1.04 -15.34
CA GLU A 192 -5.13 0.41 -15.53
C GLU A 192 -4.73 -0.50 -14.37
N GLN A 193 -5.28 -0.26 -13.18
CA GLN A 193 -5.02 -1.09 -12.01
C GLN A 193 -5.92 -2.31 -12.02
N ALA A 194 -5.33 -3.48 -11.77
CA ALA A 194 -6.09 -4.69 -11.58
C ALA A 194 -6.79 -4.70 -10.22
N SER A 195 -7.92 -5.38 -10.14
CA SER A 195 -8.55 -5.75 -8.88
C SER A 195 -8.49 -7.27 -8.71
N ILE A 196 -8.60 -7.75 -7.48
CA ILE A 196 -8.64 -9.19 -7.18
C ILE A 196 -10.00 -9.54 -6.57
N ASN A 197 -10.57 -10.67 -7.01
CA ASN A 197 -11.77 -11.25 -6.42
C ASN A 197 -11.47 -12.68 -5.92
N LEU A 198 -11.73 -12.92 -4.65
CA LEU A 198 -11.62 -14.22 -4.01
C LEU A 198 -12.95 -14.96 -4.14
N ARG A 199 -12.95 -16.07 -4.91
CA ARG A 199 -14.11 -16.95 -5.03
C ARG A 199 -14.03 -18.05 -3.98
N LEU A 200 -15.07 -18.16 -3.18
CA LEU A 200 -15.17 -19.14 -2.10
C LEU A 200 -15.59 -20.51 -2.65
N LYS A 201 -15.26 -21.57 -1.92
CA LYS A 201 -15.85 -22.89 -2.15
C LYS A 201 -17.31 -22.89 -1.72
N GLU A 202 -18.16 -23.63 -2.43
CA GLU A 202 -19.61 -23.66 -2.14
C GLU A 202 -19.95 -24.07 -0.70
N GLY A 203 -19.26 -25.04 -0.12
CA GLY A 203 -19.49 -25.48 1.24
C GLY A 203 -19.14 -24.50 2.36
N VAL A 204 -18.59 -23.32 2.00
CA VAL A 204 -18.19 -22.27 2.98
C VAL A 204 -19.11 -21.06 2.94
N LYS A 205 -19.87 -20.92 1.87
CA LYS A 205 -20.79 -19.79 1.68
C LYS A 205 -21.95 -19.85 2.68
N GLY A 206 -22.16 -18.76 3.43
CA GLY A 206 -23.20 -18.68 4.44
C GLY A 206 -22.94 -19.50 5.71
N VAL A 207 -21.71 -19.97 5.91
CA VAL A 207 -21.29 -20.68 7.11
C VAL A 207 -20.50 -19.76 8.01
N PHE A 208 -20.88 -19.73 9.29
CA PHE A 208 -20.09 -19.05 10.32
C PHE A 208 -18.86 -19.90 10.67
N ASN A 209 -17.68 -19.29 10.62
CA ASN A 209 -16.43 -19.95 10.95
C ASN A 209 -15.69 -19.14 12.02
N LEU A 210 -15.31 -19.81 13.12
CA LEU A 210 -14.52 -19.24 14.21
C LEU A 210 -13.25 -20.06 14.41
N ILE A 211 -12.12 -19.39 14.31
CA ILE A 211 -10.80 -19.97 14.57
C ILE A 211 -10.22 -19.24 15.77
N ALA A 212 -9.85 -19.99 16.81
CA ALA A 212 -9.15 -19.44 17.96
C ALA A 212 -7.77 -20.08 18.12
N THR A 213 -6.81 -19.29 18.58
CA THR A 213 -5.44 -19.72 18.90
C THR A 213 -5.09 -19.23 20.29
N LEU A 214 -4.56 -20.11 21.11
CA LEU A 214 -4.00 -19.79 22.42
C LEU A 214 -2.52 -20.23 22.40
N GLY A 215 -1.63 -19.34 22.77
CA GLY A 215 -0.20 -19.60 22.80
C GLY A 215 0.43 -19.15 24.11
N GLY A 216 1.30 -19.99 24.67
CA GLY A 216 2.09 -19.69 25.84
C GLY A 216 3.53 -20.22 25.68
N GLY A 217 4.50 -19.50 26.23
CA GLY A 217 5.90 -19.87 26.07
C GLY A 217 6.83 -19.10 26.99
N TYR A 218 8.10 -19.22 26.71
CA TYR A 218 9.16 -18.57 27.47
C TYR A 218 10.32 -18.14 26.59
N GLY A 219 10.91 -17.00 26.91
CA GLY A 219 12.11 -16.41 26.29
C GLY A 219 12.91 -15.66 27.36
N ASP A 220 13.03 -14.36 27.21
CA ASP A 220 13.51 -13.42 28.24
C ASP A 220 12.45 -13.17 29.32
N GLU A 221 11.18 -13.31 28.94
CA GLU A 221 10.02 -13.24 29.82
C GLU A 221 8.99 -14.34 29.47
N GLY A 222 7.89 -14.42 30.21
CA GLY A 222 6.75 -15.24 29.83
C GLY A 222 6.11 -14.75 28.54
N LEU A 223 5.99 -15.61 27.54
CA LEU A 223 5.47 -15.27 26.23
C LEU A 223 4.01 -15.72 26.08
N TRP A 224 3.24 -14.91 25.35
CA TRP A 224 1.87 -15.23 24.98
C TRP A 224 1.57 -14.75 23.57
N ASN A 225 0.71 -15.50 22.84
CA ASN A 225 0.26 -15.18 21.49
C ASN A 225 -1.13 -15.76 21.30
N ASN A 226 -2.15 -14.91 21.31
CA ASN A 226 -3.54 -15.30 21.28
C ASN A 226 -4.25 -14.65 20.09
N SER A 227 -5.16 -15.39 19.45
CA SER A 227 -6.00 -14.81 18.39
C SER A 227 -7.37 -15.46 18.31
N ALA A 228 -8.36 -14.70 17.85
CA ALA A 228 -9.69 -15.17 17.48
C ALA A 228 -10.08 -14.53 16.16
N ILE A 229 -10.50 -15.32 15.18
CA ILE A 229 -10.88 -14.89 13.84
C ILE A 229 -12.25 -15.45 13.54
N ALA A 230 -13.26 -14.58 13.40
CA ALA A 230 -14.62 -14.92 13.05
C ALA A 230 -14.95 -14.44 11.65
N THR A 231 -15.48 -15.33 10.81
CA THR A 231 -15.82 -15.00 9.41
C THR A 231 -17.21 -15.52 9.07
N TYR A 232 -17.92 -14.74 8.27
CA TYR A 232 -19.19 -15.13 7.67
C TYR A 232 -19.29 -14.47 6.30
N PHE A 233 -19.41 -15.28 5.25
CA PHE A 233 -19.46 -14.79 3.88
C PHE A 233 -20.73 -15.33 3.21
N ARG A 234 -21.68 -14.44 2.99
CA ARG A 234 -22.89 -14.70 2.22
C ARG A 234 -23.00 -13.65 1.11
N ARG A 235 -23.77 -13.90 0.06
CA ARG A 235 -23.94 -13.03 -1.09
C ARG A 235 -24.35 -11.59 -0.72
N ASN A 236 -25.21 -11.43 0.28
CA ASN A 236 -25.79 -10.14 0.67
C ASN A 236 -25.23 -9.58 1.98
N SER A 237 -24.43 -10.33 2.70
CA SER A 237 -23.85 -9.89 3.97
C SER A 237 -22.58 -10.65 4.25
N GLN A 238 -21.53 -9.93 4.54
CA GLN A 238 -20.24 -10.49 4.90
C GLN A 238 -19.70 -9.80 6.13
N PHE A 239 -19.03 -10.54 7.00
CA PHE A 239 -18.21 -9.95 8.03
C PHE A 239 -16.92 -10.74 8.28
N LEU A 240 -15.90 -10.02 8.72
CA LEU A 240 -14.65 -10.53 9.25
C LEU A 240 -14.33 -9.76 10.54
N ALA A 241 -14.28 -10.45 11.67
CA ALA A 241 -13.85 -9.88 12.93
C ALA A 241 -12.60 -10.61 13.43
N THR A 242 -11.60 -9.85 13.90
CA THR A 242 -10.37 -10.42 14.43
C THR A 242 -10.05 -9.83 15.80
N TYR A 243 -9.50 -10.64 16.66
CA TYR A 243 -8.76 -10.23 17.84
C TYR A 243 -7.41 -10.92 17.81
N LYS A 244 -6.35 -10.16 18.02
CA LYS A 244 -4.98 -10.67 18.17
C LYS A 244 -4.30 -9.99 19.33
N GLY A 245 -3.51 -10.73 20.06
CA GLY A 245 -2.68 -10.19 21.11
C GLY A 245 -1.41 -10.99 21.26
N ASN A 246 -0.28 -10.32 21.43
CA ASN A 246 1.00 -10.99 21.61
C ASN A 246 2.07 -10.10 22.27
N ASN A 247 3.09 -10.78 22.83
CA ASN A 247 4.38 -10.20 23.20
C ASN A 247 5.56 -10.95 22.56
N THR A 248 5.33 -11.54 21.39
CA THR A 248 6.28 -12.42 20.69
C THR A 248 7.02 -11.76 19.53
N GLY A 249 6.90 -10.43 19.37
CA GLY A 249 7.52 -9.68 18.28
C GLY A 249 6.68 -9.61 17.00
N GLU A 250 5.47 -10.16 16.99
CA GLU A 250 4.56 -10.01 15.85
C GLU A 250 3.96 -8.60 15.81
N ASP A 251 4.14 -7.87 14.72
CA ASP A 251 3.68 -6.51 14.54
C ASP A 251 2.22 -6.46 14.07
N LEU A 252 1.31 -6.21 15.00
CA LEU A 252 -0.13 -6.13 14.72
C LEU A 252 -0.54 -4.79 14.07
N SER A 253 0.30 -3.77 14.09
CA SER A 253 0.00 -2.47 13.48
C SER A 253 -0.13 -2.55 11.96
N GLN A 254 0.49 -3.55 11.34
CA GLN A 254 0.45 -3.77 9.90
C GLN A 254 -0.95 -4.09 9.36
N GLU A 255 -1.82 -4.66 10.19
CA GLU A 255 -3.21 -4.92 9.80
C GLU A 255 -4.06 -3.64 9.69
N LEU A 256 -3.59 -2.52 10.27
CA LEU A 256 -4.27 -1.23 10.23
C LEU A 256 -3.92 -0.39 8.99
N TYR A 257 -2.97 -0.83 8.15
CA TYR A 257 -2.64 -0.09 6.94
C TYR A 257 -3.80 -0.04 5.96
N SER A 258 -4.13 1.17 5.51
CA SER A 258 -4.99 1.40 4.35
C SER A 258 -4.13 1.47 3.09
N PHE A 259 -4.50 0.73 2.07
CA PHE A 259 -3.86 0.73 0.75
C PHE A 259 -4.62 1.60 -0.26
N ASP A 260 -5.68 2.28 0.18
CA ASP A 260 -6.27 3.36 -0.59
C ASP A 260 -5.27 4.53 -0.66
N ASN A 261 -5.25 5.24 -1.78
CA ASN A 261 -4.52 6.50 -1.90
C ASN A 261 -5.21 7.57 -1.04
N ASP A 262 -5.19 7.35 0.27
CA ASP A 262 -5.69 8.33 1.22
C ASP A 262 -4.71 9.49 1.34
N TYR A 263 -5.25 10.65 1.67
CA TYR A 263 -4.52 11.88 1.93
C TYR A 263 -3.24 11.61 2.73
N SER A 264 -2.10 12.10 2.23
CA SER A 264 -0.80 11.90 2.89
C SER A 264 -0.86 12.49 4.29
N ARG A 265 -0.50 11.68 5.29
CA ARG A 265 -0.36 12.17 6.66
C ARG A 265 0.88 13.07 6.72
N THR A 266 0.72 14.27 7.28
CA THR A 266 1.86 15.11 7.64
C THR A 266 2.63 14.47 8.80
N SER A 267 3.94 14.62 8.83
CA SER A 267 4.80 14.17 9.95
C SER A 267 4.58 15.06 11.18
N ASN A 268 4.99 14.61 12.37
CA ASN A 268 5.05 15.48 13.54
C ASN A 268 6.23 16.44 13.39
N ILE A 269 6.04 17.71 13.78
CA ILE A 269 7.09 18.72 13.73
C ILE A 269 8.17 18.42 14.78
N SER A 270 7.74 17.91 15.94
CA SER A 270 8.61 17.53 17.04
C SER A 270 8.37 16.07 17.42
N SER A 271 9.41 15.35 17.72
CA SER A 271 9.32 13.96 18.13
C SER A 271 10.42 13.59 19.13
N ILE A 272 10.09 12.67 20.02
CA ILE A 272 11.07 12.02 20.88
C ILE A 272 12.05 11.19 20.03
N SER A 273 13.33 11.26 20.36
CA SER A 273 14.33 10.40 19.72
C SER A 273 14.28 8.98 20.30
N MET A 274 14.15 8.02 19.41
CA MET A 274 14.03 6.60 19.71
C MET A 274 15.05 5.79 18.91
N PRO A 275 15.52 4.63 19.42
CA PRO A 275 16.35 3.74 18.62
C PRO A 275 15.70 3.45 17.26
N SER A 276 16.44 3.67 16.18
CA SER A 276 16.02 3.39 14.82
C SER A 276 15.75 1.89 14.62
N ALA A 277 15.04 1.51 13.57
CA ALA A 277 14.82 0.10 13.25
C ALA A 277 16.06 -0.48 12.56
N PRO A 278 16.61 -1.63 13.00
CA PRO A 278 17.65 -2.33 12.26
C PRO A 278 17.11 -2.92 10.96
N GLY A 279 17.97 -3.18 9.98
CA GLY A 279 17.60 -3.73 8.68
C GLY A 279 17.27 -5.24 8.68
N ILE A 280 16.68 -5.76 9.77
CA ILE A 280 16.26 -7.18 9.92
C ILE A 280 14.75 -7.30 10.13
N ASP A 281 14.21 -8.53 10.06
CA ASP A 281 12.79 -8.80 10.31
C ASP A 281 12.38 -8.29 11.72
N LYS A 282 11.31 -7.51 11.77
CA LYS A 282 10.87 -6.79 12.98
C LYS A 282 10.65 -7.72 14.18
N ARG A 283 10.22 -8.96 13.97
CA ARG A 283 10.02 -9.93 15.04
C ARG A 283 11.25 -10.19 15.93
N PHE A 284 12.45 -9.97 15.41
CA PHE A 284 13.68 -10.22 16.15
C PHE A 284 14.10 -9.06 17.06
N TYR A 285 13.63 -7.84 16.84
CA TYR A 285 13.99 -6.66 17.64
C TYR A 285 12.81 -5.93 18.28
N TYR A 286 11.59 -6.38 18.03
CA TYR A 286 10.37 -5.78 18.53
C TYR A 286 9.96 -6.38 19.87
N PHE A 287 10.26 -5.68 20.97
CA PHE A 287 9.88 -6.08 22.32
C PHE A 287 8.52 -5.45 22.64
N ASN A 288 7.48 -6.11 22.19
CA ASN A 288 6.12 -5.58 22.20
C ASN A 288 5.23 -6.18 23.28
N ARG A 289 4.14 -5.47 23.59
CA ARG A 289 2.91 -5.97 24.22
C ARG A 289 1.76 -5.36 23.46
N SER A 290 1.20 -6.13 22.54
CA SER A 290 0.26 -5.62 21.55
C SER A 290 -1.09 -6.33 21.64
N HIS A 291 -2.16 -5.57 21.45
CA HIS A 291 -3.53 -6.05 21.30
C HIS A 291 -4.17 -5.33 20.12
N ASN A 292 -4.79 -6.09 19.22
CA ASN A 292 -5.50 -5.55 18.05
C ASN A 292 -6.88 -6.22 17.96
N ALA A 293 -7.91 -5.43 17.77
CA ALA A 293 -9.25 -5.90 17.48
C ALA A 293 -9.77 -5.22 16.23
N THR A 294 -10.31 -5.99 15.28
CA THR A 294 -10.91 -5.43 14.05
C THR A 294 -12.30 -5.99 13.83
N PHE A 295 -13.17 -5.16 13.26
CA PHE A 295 -14.51 -5.54 12.83
C PHE A 295 -14.78 -4.95 11.46
N ASN A 296 -15.09 -5.79 10.49
CA ASN A 296 -15.34 -5.39 9.11
C ASN A 296 -16.64 -6.05 8.65
N ASN A 297 -17.57 -5.26 8.16
CA ASN A 297 -18.88 -5.72 7.70
C ASN A 297 -19.27 -5.01 6.41
N VAL A 298 -19.88 -5.73 5.49
CA VAL A 298 -20.57 -5.18 4.33
C VAL A 298 -21.92 -5.84 4.15
N TYR A 299 -22.91 -5.03 3.89
CA TYR A 299 -24.28 -5.44 3.65
C TYR A 299 -24.79 -4.85 2.33
N ARG A 300 -25.39 -5.70 1.47
CA ARG A 300 -25.99 -5.26 0.20
C ARG A 300 -27.36 -4.66 0.44
N VAL A 301 -27.57 -3.45 -0.08
CA VAL A 301 -28.82 -2.68 0.04
C VAL A 301 -29.46 -2.57 -1.36
N GLY A 302 -30.55 -3.26 -1.58
CA GLY A 302 -31.21 -3.30 -2.89
C GLY A 302 -30.35 -4.01 -3.96
N LYS A 303 -30.48 -3.60 -5.23
CA LYS A 303 -29.81 -4.23 -6.37
C LYS A 303 -28.37 -3.74 -6.59
N SER A 304 -28.10 -2.47 -6.32
CA SER A 304 -26.82 -1.80 -6.62
C SER A 304 -26.16 -1.15 -5.42
N GLY A 305 -26.83 -1.17 -4.26
CA GLY A 305 -26.36 -0.52 -3.04
C GLY A 305 -25.55 -1.46 -2.14
N GLU A 306 -24.56 -0.90 -1.44
CA GLU A 306 -23.78 -1.56 -0.38
C GLU A 306 -23.60 -0.58 0.78
N PHE A 307 -23.71 -1.09 1.99
CA PHE A 307 -23.36 -0.37 3.20
C PHE A 307 -22.26 -1.13 3.94
N GLY A 308 -21.16 -0.44 4.24
CA GLY A 308 -19.98 -1.02 4.89
C GLY A 308 -19.66 -0.32 6.20
N ILE A 309 -19.21 -1.09 7.18
CA ILE A 309 -18.68 -0.63 8.46
C ILE A 309 -17.36 -1.34 8.69
N ASN A 310 -16.28 -0.56 8.87
CA ASN A 310 -14.99 -1.08 9.25
C ASN A 310 -14.51 -0.32 10.49
N ALA A 311 -14.01 -1.04 11.48
CA ALA A 311 -13.47 -0.47 12.70
C ALA A 311 -12.31 -1.29 13.22
N ALA A 312 -11.33 -0.62 13.81
CA ALA A 312 -10.24 -1.30 14.51
C ALA A 312 -9.74 -0.50 15.70
N TYR A 313 -9.18 -1.24 16.66
CA TYR A 313 -8.48 -0.70 17.80
C TYR A 313 -7.19 -1.46 18.04
N LEU A 314 -6.09 -0.72 18.17
CA LEU A 314 -4.76 -1.22 18.52
C LEU A 314 -4.30 -0.57 19.83
N ASN A 315 -3.84 -1.39 20.76
CA ASN A 315 -3.05 -0.97 21.91
C ASN A 315 -1.68 -1.66 21.83
N ASP A 316 -0.62 -0.89 21.77
CA ASP A 316 0.74 -1.34 21.53
C ASP A 316 1.72 -0.70 22.50
N CYS A 317 2.70 -1.47 22.94
CA CYS A 317 3.84 -1.00 23.71
C CYS A 317 5.10 -1.60 23.09
N ASP A 318 6.05 -0.74 22.70
CA ASP A 318 7.31 -1.13 22.05
C ASP A 318 8.48 -0.55 22.84
N THR A 319 9.39 -1.40 23.26
CA THR A 319 10.61 -1.01 23.96
C THR A 319 11.82 -1.36 23.10
N ARG A 320 12.74 -0.42 22.92
CA ARG A 320 13.96 -0.58 22.10
C ARG A 320 15.17 -0.09 22.83
N ARG A 321 16.31 -0.71 22.51
CA ARG A 321 17.63 -0.27 22.98
C ARG A 321 18.66 -0.48 21.89
N ASN A 322 19.51 0.54 21.69
CA ASN A 322 20.68 0.48 20.81
C ASN A 322 21.83 1.31 21.35
N SER A 323 23.01 1.07 20.79
CA SER A 323 24.16 1.99 20.84
C SER A 323 24.48 2.36 19.40
N SER A 324 24.68 3.64 19.12
CA SER A 324 24.92 4.14 17.76
C SER A 324 26.00 5.20 17.73
N SER A 325 26.73 5.24 16.61
CA SER A 325 27.69 6.26 16.24
C SER A 325 27.25 6.85 14.91
N THR A 326 27.01 8.16 14.86
CA THR A 326 26.63 8.88 13.66
C THR A 326 27.74 9.84 13.28
N THR A 327 28.31 9.67 12.08
CA THR A 327 29.35 10.54 11.51
C THR A 327 28.77 11.36 10.37
N ASN A 328 28.74 12.69 10.53
CA ASN A 328 28.37 13.62 9.49
C ASN A 328 29.65 14.17 8.84
N PHE A 329 29.81 13.96 7.52
CA PHE A 329 30.97 14.48 6.77
C PHE A 329 30.68 15.93 6.36
N LEU A 330 31.51 16.87 6.81
CA LEU A 330 31.31 18.31 6.61
C LEU A 330 32.01 18.79 5.32
N PRO A 331 31.57 19.96 4.77
CA PRO A 331 32.11 20.49 3.50
C PRO A 331 33.61 20.80 3.52
N ASP A 332 34.18 21.14 4.67
CA ASP A 332 35.59 21.44 4.89
C ASP A 332 36.48 20.18 5.03
N GLY A 333 35.88 18.98 4.97
CA GLY A 333 36.51 17.70 5.17
C GLY A 333 36.61 17.23 6.62
N SER A 334 36.16 18.03 7.58
CA SER A 334 36.02 17.61 8.97
C SER A 334 34.83 16.66 9.18
N GLN A 335 34.74 16.09 10.37
CA GLN A 335 33.68 15.15 10.73
C GLN A 335 33.04 15.61 12.04
N ASN A 336 31.72 15.57 12.08
CA ASN A 336 30.94 15.69 13.31
C ASN A 336 30.47 14.27 13.71
N ILE A 337 30.95 13.76 14.82
CA ILE A 337 30.69 12.42 15.33
C ILE A 337 29.84 12.54 16.59
N VAL A 338 28.73 11.78 16.62
CA VAL A 338 27.83 11.74 17.76
C VAL A 338 27.62 10.27 18.16
N ASP A 339 28.09 9.91 19.35
CA ASP A 339 27.96 8.61 19.96
C ASP A 339 26.82 8.63 20.99
N GLU A 340 25.88 7.69 20.86
CA GLU A 340 24.66 7.64 21.66
C GLU A 340 24.40 6.20 22.15
N VAL A 341 24.02 6.05 23.43
CA VAL A 341 23.36 4.84 23.92
C VAL A 341 21.93 5.20 24.27
N MET A 342 20.99 4.60 23.58
CA MET A 342 19.60 5.00 23.64
C MET A 342 18.71 3.83 24.09
N GLN A 343 17.79 4.11 25.02
CA GLN A 343 16.72 3.20 25.40
C GLN A 343 15.42 3.99 25.46
N GLY A 344 14.36 3.46 24.83
CA GLY A 344 13.07 4.13 24.85
C GLY A 344 11.90 3.15 24.80
N THR A 345 10.77 3.62 25.30
CA THR A 345 9.50 2.91 25.27
C THR A 345 8.43 3.80 24.68
N VAL A 346 7.64 3.27 23.76
CA VAL A 346 6.48 3.93 23.15
C VAL A 346 5.23 3.13 23.49
N ARG A 347 4.25 3.78 24.10
CA ARG A 347 2.91 3.25 24.34
C ARG A 347 1.95 3.94 23.39
N MET A 348 1.35 3.18 22.49
CA MET A 348 0.52 3.71 21.42
C MET A 348 -0.85 3.07 21.43
N GLN A 349 -1.88 3.90 21.33
CA GLN A 349 -3.23 3.47 21.04
C GLN A 349 -3.69 4.09 19.72
N LYS A 350 -4.37 3.29 18.90
CA LYS A 350 -4.97 3.75 17.64
C LYS A 350 -6.37 3.18 17.51
N ALA A 351 -7.28 3.99 17.02
CA ALA A 351 -8.59 3.53 16.58
C ALA A 351 -8.92 4.14 15.22
N TYR A 352 -9.57 3.39 14.37
CA TYR A 352 -10.23 3.95 13.19
C TYR A 352 -11.65 3.42 13.06
N GLY A 353 -12.50 4.22 12.41
CA GLY A 353 -13.83 3.87 11.98
C GLY A 353 -14.05 4.32 10.54
N ASP A 354 -14.65 3.48 9.71
CA ASP A 354 -15.00 3.78 8.31
C ASP A 354 -16.45 3.37 8.08
N LEU A 355 -17.28 4.33 7.67
CA LEU A 355 -18.65 4.13 7.25
C LEU A 355 -18.72 4.42 5.76
N THR A 356 -19.10 3.43 4.95
CA THR A 356 -19.19 3.58 3.50
C THR A 356 -20.58 3.22 3.01
N TYR A 357 -21.20 4.12 2.26
CA TYR A 357 -22.36 3.84 1.43
C TYR A 357 -21.94 3.90 -0.04
N LEU A 358 -22.27 2.87 -0.79
CA LEU A 358 -21.99 2.76 -2.22
C LEU A 358 -23.28 2.39 -2.95
N SER A 359 -23.63 3.15 -3.98
CA SER A 359 -24.64 2.75 -4.99
C SER A 359 -23.97 2.74 -6.35
N ASN A 360 -23.92 1.58 -7.02
CA ASN A 360 -23.16 1.37 -8.25
C ASN A 360 -24.06 0.76 -9.35
N GLY A 361 -24.85 1.62 -9.98
CA GLY A 361 -25.68 1.32 -11.13
C GLY A 361 -24.99 1.65 -12.45
N ASP A 362 -25.62 1.25 -13.57
CA ASP A 362 -25.05 1.46 -14.91
C ASP A 362 -25.06 2.94 -15.34
N GLU A 363 -26.03 3.71 -14.86
CA GLU A 363 -26.15 5.15 -15.15
C GLU A 363 -25.76 6.03 -13.97
N ASN A 364 -25.93 5.52 -12.75
CA ASN A 364 -25.72 6.30 -11.53
C ASN A 364 -24.75 5.60 -10.59
N TYR A 365 -23.78 6.33 -10.18
CA TYR A 365 -22.83 5.95 -9.13
C TYR A 365 -22.87 6.99 -8.02
N LEU A 366 -22.89 6.53 -6.79
CA LEU A 366 -22.74 7.36 -5.59
C LEU A 366 -21.90 6.61 -4.56
N LYS A 367 -20.82 7.21 -4.12
CA LYS A 367 -20.02 6.75 -2.97
C LYS A 367 -19.94 7.86 -1.95
N GLU A 368 -20.33 7.53 -0.72
CA GLU A 368 -20.12 8.36 0.47
C GLU A 368 -19.29 7.56 1.46
N GLN A 369 -18.19 8.12 1.93
CA GLN A 369 -17.29 7.46 2.86
C GLN A 369 -16.86 8.44 3.94
N LEU A 370 -17.16 8.11 5.20
CA LEU A 370 -16.75 8.86 6.37
C LEU A 370 -15.75 8.04 7.16
N LYS A 371 -14.52 8.57 7.32
CA LYS A 371 -13.46 7.94 8.10
C LYS A 371 -13.13 8.79 9.31
N PHE A 372 -12.93 8.14 10.43
CA PHE A 372 -12.43 8.72 11.65
C PHE A 372 -11.17 7.97 12.09
N ASP A 373 -10.07 8.69 12.30
CA ASP A 373 -8.83 8.16 12.84
C ASP A 373 -8.51 8.88 14.16
N TRP A 374 -8.18 8.11 15.17
CA TRP A 374 -7.65 8.59 16.43
C TRP A 374 -6.38 7.82 16.79
N SER A 375 -5.38 8.52 17.28
CA SER A 375 -4.22 7.88 17.91
C SER A 375 -3.67 8.73 19.03
N THR A 376 -3.19 8.07 20.07
CA THR A 376 -2.36 8.67 21.12
C THR A 376 -1.07 7.87 21.27
N SER A 377 0.02 8.58 21.55
CA SER A 377 1.32 7.98 21.78
C SER A 377 2.01 8.69 22.93
N ASP A 378 2.26 7.96 24.00
CA ASP A 378 3.09 8.37 25.10
C ASP A 378 4.46 7.68 24.97
N ALA A 379 5.53 8.45 24.98
CA ALA A 379 6.87 7.92 24.77
C ALA A 379 7.83 8.46 25.83
N ASP A 380 8.71 7.63 26.31
CA ASP A 380 9.83 7.96 27.19
C ASP A 380 11.15 7.39 26.61
N SER A 381 12.21 8.17 26.69
CA SER A 381 13.51 7.78 26.20
C SER A 381 14.62 8.38 27.06
N ARG A 382 15.69 7.60 27.25
CA ARG A 382 16.93 8.02 27.89
C ARG A 382 18.09 7.83 26.94
N ILE A 383 18.91 8.85 26.79
CA ILE A 383 20.04 8.90 25.88
C ILE A 383 21.28 9.29 26.67
N LEU A 384 22.32 8.48 26.54
CA LEU A 384 23.65 8.84 26.96
C LEU A 384 24.42 9.28 25.71
N ALA A 385 24.77 10.58 25.63
CA ALA A 385 25.51 11.18 24.52
C ALA A 385 26.78 11.85 25.08
N GLY A 386 27.91 11.20 24.92
CA GLY A 386 29.12 11.59 25.63
C GLY A 386 28.92 11.52 27.15
N ASP A 387 29.13 12.63 27.85
CA ASP A 387 28.94 12.77 29.30
C ASP A 387 27.50 13.15 29.69
N ASP A 388 26.65 13.47 28.74
CA ASP A 388 25.29 13.94 28.98
C ASP A 388 24.32 12.76 29.11
N ASP A 389 23.54 12.74 30.18
CA ASP A 389 22.46 11.79 30.43
C ASP A 389 21.10 12.49 30.25
N ILE A 390 20.53 12.29 29.09
CA ILE A 390 19.37 13.06 28.60
C ILE A 390 18.09 12.23 28.73
N ALA A 391 17.13 12.75 29.48
CA ALA A 391 15.79 12.19 29.57
C ALA A 391 14.83 12.94 28.64
N GLN A 392 14.00 12.21 27.94
CA GLN A 392 12.95 12.74 27.09
C GLN A 392 11.60 12.13 27.46
N ILE A 393 10.56 12.96 27.46
CA ILE A 393 9.17 12.53 27.56
C ILE A 393 8.40 13.22 26.44
N GLY A 394 7.71 12.45 25.62
CA GLY A 394 6.93 12.97 24.51
C GLY A 394 5.50 12.42 24.53
N LYS A 395 4.55 13.28 24.19
CA LYS A 395 3.16 12.86 23.96
C LYS A 395 2.67 13.40 22.63
N THR A 396 1.97 12.58 21.87
CA THR A 396 1.36 12.99 20.60
C THR A 396 -0.04 12.42 20.52
N ASP A 397 -1.01 13.28 20.28
CA ASP A 397 -2.37 12.91 19.98
C ASP A 397 -2.69 13.27 18.51
N THR A 398 -3.49 12.46 17.84
CA THR A 398 -3.97 12.74 16.49
C THR A 398 -5.46 12.46 16.42
N TYR A 399 -6.20 13.41 15.88
CA TYR A 399 -7.62 13.32 15.59
C TYR A 399 -7.82 13.69 14.13
N ARG A 400 -8.46 12.81 13.37
CA ARG A 400 -8.73 13.05 11.94
C ARG A 400 -10.12 12.63 11.59
N LEU A 401 -10.80 13.47 10.83
CA LEU A 401 -12.07 13.20 10.19
C LEU A 401 -11.91 13.42 8.69
N LEU A 402 -12.19 12.38 7.90
CA LEU A 402 -12.11 12.43 6.44
C LEU A 402 -13.45 12.03 5.86
N ASN A 403 -14.02 12.91 5.03
CA ASN A 403 -15.20 12.61 4.23
C ASN A 403 -14.83 12.58 2.74
N LYS A 404 -15.27 11.54 2.04
CA LYS A 404 -15.11 11.37 0.59
C LYS A 404 -16.48 11.17 -0.04
N PHE A 405 -16.88 12.11 -0.86
CA PHE A 405 -18.08 12.04 -1.68
C PHE A 405 -17.69 11.93 -3.14
N HIS A 406 -18.31 10.99 -3.87
CA HIS A 406 -18.15 10.86 -5.30
C HIS A 406 -19.47 10.45 -5.93
N MET A 407 -19.94 11.22 -6.90
CA MET A 407 -21.15 10.98 -7.65
C MET A 407 -20.86 11.05 -9.14
N THR A 408 -21.37 10.09 -9.90
CA THR A 408 -21.33 10.08 -11.37
C THR A 408 -22.72 9.78 -11.91
N HIS A 409 -23.15 10.57 -12.86
CA HIS A 409 -24.35 10.32 -13.64
C HIS A 409 -24.00 10.24 -15.12
N ARG A 410 -24.52 9.24 -15.81
CA ARG A 410 -24.34 9.02 -17.25
C ARG A 410 -25.69 8.73 -17.92
N ASN A 411 -25.97 9.38 -19.02
CA ASN A 411 -27.14 9.08 -19.84
C ASN A 411 -26.80 8.04 -20.94
N SER A 412 -27.79 7.63 -21.71
CA SER A 412 -27.66 6.67 -22.81
C SER A 412 -26.75 7.13 -23.96
N GLU A 413 -26.42 8.43 -24.06
CA GLU A 413 -25.53 9.01 -25.06
C GLU A 413 -24.09 9.14 -24.60
N ASP A 414 -23.71 8.51 -23.51
CA ASP A 414 -22.40 8.60 -22.88
C ASP A 414 -22.06 9.98 -22.29
N ARG A 415 -23.04 10.87 -22.18
CA ARG A 415 -22.89 12.19 -21.57
C ARG A 415 -23.35 12.17 -20.12
N GLY A 416 -22.80 13.05 -19.32
CA GLY A 416 -23.18 13.14 -17.92
C GLY A 416 -22.34 14.10 -17.15
N PHE A 417 -22.29 13.90 -15.84
CA PHE A 417 -21.44 14.70 -14.95
C PHE A 417 -20.85 13.83 -13.85
N GLU A 418 -19.76 14.33 -13.29
CA GLU A 418 -19.04 13.74 -12.17
C GLU A 418 -18.78 14.82 -11.13
N ILE A 419 -19.07 14.54 -9.87
CA ILE A 419 -18.80 15.45 -8.74
C ILE A 419 -17.98 14.67 -7.73
N SER A 420 -16.88 15.24 -7.30
CA SER A 420 -16.10 14.71 -6.19
C SER A 420 -15.83 15.79 -5.15
N SER A 421 -15.88 15.39 -3.90
CA SER A 421 -15.55 16.22 -2.75
C SER A 421 -14.78 15.41 -1.74
N LEU A 422 -13.68 15.95 -1.28
CA LEU A 422 -12.90 15.43 -0.17
C LEU A 422 -12.78 16.52 0.88
N VAL A 423 -13.17 16.21 2.12
CA VAL A 423 -13.01 17.08 3.27
C VAL A 423 -12.15 16.36 4.30
N ASN A 424 -11.05 16.98 4.71
CA ASN A 424 -10.17 16.46 5.75
C ASN A 424 -10.04 17.49 6.87
N ILE A 425 -10.27 17.07 8.10
CA ILE A 425 -10.07 17.85 9.32
C ILE A 425 -9.11 17.06 10.20
N GLU A 426 -7.99 17.66 10.54
CA GLU A 426 -6.95 17.02 11.34
C GLU A 426 -6.47 17.96 12.45
N LYS A 427 -6.29 17.43 13.66
CA LYS A 427 -5.67 18.10 14.80
C LYS A 427 -4.61 17.20 15.40
N ARG A 428 -3.39 17.75 15.64
CA ARG A 428 -2.26 17.00 16.19
C ARG A 428 -1.54 17.82 17.28
N PRO A 429 -2.06 17.87 18.49
CA PRO A 429 -1.31 18.38 19.62
C PRO A 429 -0.20 17.41 20.01
N HIS A 430 0.99 17.94 20.26
CA HIS A 430 2.12 17.16 20.76
C HIS A 430 2.98 17.99 21.69
N SER A 431 3.65 17.31 22.64
CA SER A 431 4.57 17.91 23.59
C SER A 431 5.87 17.11 23.66
N LEU A 432 6.94 17.80 23.96
CA LEU A 432 8.27 17.22 24.18
C LEU A 432 8.91 17.92 25.38
N SER A 433 9.38 17.12 26.32
CA SER A 433 10.19 17.54 27.45
C SER A 433 11.57 16.92 27.36
N VAL A 434 12.61 17.72 27.54
CA VAL A 434 14.01 17.30 27.46
C VAL A 434 14.76 17.81 28.67
N SER A 435 15.48 16.96 29.36
CA SER A 435 16.31 17.30 30.53
C SER A 435 17.62 16.49 30.49
N PRO A 436 18.80 17.13 30.66
CA PRO A 436 19.02 18.56 30.81
C PRO A 436 18.75 19.37 29.54
N ASN A 437 18.68 20.71 29.69
CA ASN A 437 18.66 21.65 28.59
C ASN A 437 20.03 21.68 27.85
N LEU A 438 20.02 21.34 26.57
CA LEU A 438 21.23 21.37 25.72
C LEU A 438 21.47 22.71 25.01
N PHE A 439 20.58 23.69 25.22
CA PHE A 439 20.65 25.02 24.60
C PHE A 439 20.59 26.14 25.65
N PRO A 440 21.41 26.07 26.72
CA PRO A 440 21.32 27.05 27.84
C PRO A 440 21.64 28.48 27.43
N ASP A 441 22.47 28.67 26.39
CA ASP A 441 22.83 29.98 25.86
C ASP A 441 21.68 30.67 25.11
N MET A 442 20.71 29.89 24.61
CA MET A 442 19.58 30.41 23.84
C MET A 442 18.29 30.40 24.65
N ILE A 443 18.09 29.41 25.50
CA ILE A 443 16.87 29.18 26.27
C ILE A 443 17.30 28.95 27.73
N PRO A 444 16.96 29.87 28.65
CA PRO A 444 17.33 29.72 30.06
C PRO A 444 16.52 28.59 30.73
N GLY A 445 17.11 27.90 31.71
CA GLY A 445 16.46 26.84 32.49
C GLY A 445 17.19 25.50 32.43
N ASP A 446 16.90 24.59 33.36
CA ASP A 446 17.54 23.31 33.49
C ASP A 446 16.93 22.24 32.59
N MET A 447 15.72 22.46 32.06
CA MET A 447 15.01 21.57 31.17
C MET A 447 14.24 22.39 30.12
N LEU A 448 13.95 21.77 29.01
CA LEU A 448 13.12 22.31 27.93
C LEU A 448 11.73 21.67 27.95
N TYR A 449 10.70 22.50 27.84
CA TYR A 449 9.34 22.03 27.65
C TYR A 449 8.72 22.68 26.42
N GLN A 450 8.25 21.87 25.52
CA GLN A 450 7.62 22.30 24.30
C GLN A 450 6.22 21.75 24.16
N HIS A 451 5.31 22.62 23.70
CA HIS A 451 4.00 22.24 23.22
C HIS A 451 3.81 22.74 21.78
N VAL A 452 3.20 21.90 20.94
CA VAL A 452 2.86 22.25 19.55
C VAL A 452 1.43 21.79 19.28
N ASP A 453 0.56 22.67 18.82
CA ASP A 453 -0.78 22.34 18.30
C ASP A 453 -0.83 22.61 16.79
N PHE A 454 -0.93 21.55 16.02
CA PHE A 454 -1.09 21.64 14.57
C PHE A 454 -2.53 21.31 14.19
N ARG A 455 -3.12 22.14 13.32
CA ARG A 455 -4.48 21.95 12.78
C ARG A 455 -4.44 22.08 11.26
N ASN A 456 -5.15 21.17 10.59
CA ASN A 456 -5.35 21.23 9.14
C ASN A 456 -6.84 21.05 8.84
N ILE A 457 -7.38 21.92 8.00
CA ILE A 457 -8.70 21.76 7.37
C ILE A 457 -8.47 21.90 5.88
N SER A 458 -8.79 20.86 5.13
CA SER A 458 -8.66 20.90 3.68
C SER A 458 -9.90 20.38 3.00
N THR A 459 -10.28 21.05 1.91
CA THR A 459 -11.35 20.60 1.03
C THR A 459 -10.85 20.59 -0.41
N GLU A 460 -11.10 19.50 -1.11
CA GLU A 460 -10.78 19.34 -2.53
C GLU A 460 -12.07 19.01 -3.26
N ASN A 461 -12.52 19.90 -4.14
CA ASN A 461 -13.80 19.75 -4.80
C ASN A 461 -13.62 19.88 -6.31
N SER A 462 -14.25 19.00 -7.05
CA SER A 462 -14.33 19.09 -8.50
C SER A 462 -15.72 18.71 -9.01
N ALA A 463 -16.14 19.41 -10.07
CA ALA A 463 -17.34 19.08 -10.81
C ALA A 463 -17.00 19.12 -12.30
N GLY A 464 -17.24 18.03 -13.01
CA GLY A 464 -16.89 17.87 -14.41
C GLY A 464 -18.03 17.34 -15.26
N LEU A 465 -17.98 17.60 -16.57
CA LEU A 465 -18.88 17.04 -17.56
C LEU A 465 -18.21 15.84 -18.23
N LEU A 466 -18.94 14.73 -18.32
CA LEU A 466 -18.52 13.55 -19.06
C LEU A 466 -18.85 13.73 -20.52
N SER A 467 -17.87 13.49 -21.39
CA SER A 467 -18.06 13.51 -22.86
C SER A 467 -18.78 14.76 -23.37
N ALA A 468 -18.42 15.95 -22.84
CA ALA A 468 -19.06 17.22 -23.21
C ALA A 468 -18.97 17.49 -24.72
N LEU A 469 -17.86 17.09 -25.34
CA LEU A 469 -17.67 17.14 -26.79
C LEU A 469 -16.97 15.84 -27.23
N LYS A 470 -17.49 15.19 -28.27
CA LYS A 470 -16.89 14.01 -28.90
C LYS A 470 -16.75 14.24 -30.39
N VAL A 471 -15.50 14.23 -30.89
CA VAL A 471 -15.18 14.40 -32.32
C VAL A 471 -14.28 13.23 -32.75
N GLY A 472 -14.84 12.29 -33.47
CA GLY A 472 -14.14 11.08 -33.86
C GLY A 472 -13.67 10.29 -32.64
N ASN A 473 -12.36 10.10 -32.52
CA ASN A 473 -11.74 9.40 -31.39
C ASN A 473 -11.37 10.32 -30.19
N PHE A 474 -11.62 11.62 -30.31
CA PHE A 474 -11.35 12.58 -29.25
C PHE A 474 -12.59 12.84 -28.40
N THR A 475 -12.40 12.88 -27.08
CA THR A 475 -13.43 13.23 -26.13
C THR A 475 -12.89 14.30 -25.16
N LEU A 476 -13.68 15.34 -24.90
CA LEU A 476 -13.35 16.43 -24.00
C LEU A 476 -14.20 16.32 -22.72
N HIS A 477 -13.53 16.35 -21.57
CA HIS A 477 -14.12 16.37 -20.23
C HIS A 477 -13.68 17.64 -19.48
N PRO A 478 -14.43 18.74 -19.57
CA PRO A 478 -14.14 19.95 -18.80
C PRO A 478 -14.55 19.77 -17.33
N SER A 479 -13.84 20.41 -16.44
CA SER A 479 -14.14 20.41 -14.99
C SER A 479 -13.90 21.76 -14.35
N ALA A 480 -14.61 22.06 -13.28
CA ALA A 480 -14.35 23.16 -12.37
C ALA A 480 -13.70 22.57 -11.10
N ILE A 481 -12.75 23.31 -10.54
CA ILE A 481 -11.96 22.89 -9.38
C ILE A 481 -12.00 24.01 -8.35
N VAL A 482 -12.32 23.67 -7.09
CA VAL A 482 -12.25 24.60 -5.95
C VAL A 482 -11.69 23.86 -4.74
N ASN A 483 -10.47 24.19 -4.35
CA ASN A 483 -9.81 23.57 -3.20
C ASN A 483 -9.46 24.65 -2.18
N TYR A 484 -9.74 24.40 -0.90
CA TYR A 484 -9.37 25.27 0.20
C TYR A 484 -8.58 24.51 1.24
N HIS A 485 -7.49 25.11 1.70
CA HIS A 485 -6.66 24.57 2.77
C HIS A 485 -6.38 25.64 3.81
N HIS A 486 -6.62 25.29 5.05
CA HIS A 486 -6.31 26.07 6.23
C HIS A 486 -5.37 25.24 7.12
N ASN A 487 -4.17 25.73 7.34
CA ASN A 487 -3.21 25.18 8.29
C ASN A 487 -2.94 26.19 9.39
N ALA A 488 -2.96 25.74 10.63
CA ALA A 488 -2.60 26.55 11.79
C ALA A 488 -1.53 25.83 12.61
N LEU A 489 -0.53 26.55 13.04
CA LEU A 489 0.55 26.11 13.90
C LEU A 489 0.69 27.07 15.07
N GLU A 490 0.42 26.57 16.27
CA GLU A 490 0.68 27.23 17.52
C GLU A 490 1.77 26.44 18.25
N SER A 491 2.85 27.08 18.69
CA SER A 491 3.88 26.41 19.48
C SER A 491 4.41 27.30 20.57
N SER A 492 4.83 26.66 21.66
CA SER A 492 5.59 27.30 22.74
C SER A 492 6.77 26.43 23.13
N LEU A 493 7.96 26.99 23.15
CA LEU A 493 9.16 26.45 23.74
C LEU A 493 9.64 27.47 24.77
N ASP A 494 9.28 27.26 26.05
CA ASP A 494 9.39 28.23 27.10
C ASP A 494 8.82 29.62 26.69
N ALA A 495 9.64 30.66 26.58
CA ALA A 495 9.24 31.99 26.15
C ALA A 495 9.18 32.18 24.64
N MET A 496 9.62 31.21 23.85
CA MET A 496 9.62 31.28 22.39
C MET A 496 8.28 30.74 21.85
N LEU A 497 7.58 31.60 21.12
CA LEU A 497 6.22 31.34 20.66
C LEU A 497 6.16 31.37 19.14
N ASN A 498 5.26 30.57 18.57
CA ASN A 498 4.78 30.71 17.20
C ASN A 498 3.25 30.67 17.22
N ASP A 499 2.60 31.52 16.44
CA ASP A 499 1.17 31.46 16.12
C ASP A 499 1.00 31.93 14.68
N ILE A 500 1.00 30.96 13.77
CA ILE A 500 0.93 31.20 12.33
C ILE A 500 -0.22 30.43 11.69
N THR A 501 -0.84 31.04 10.67
CA THR A 501 -1.80 30.35 9.80
C THR A 501 -1.40 30.51 8.35
N LEU A 502 -1.55 29.43 7.58
CA LEU A 502 -1.38 29.39 6.15
C LEU A 502 -2.68 28.96 5.51
N ASP A 503 -3.31 29.89 4.83
CA ASP A 503 -4.52 29.68 4.03
C ASP A 503 -4.18 29.70 2.56
N TYR A 504 -4.77 28.80 1.78
CA TYR A 504 -4.79 28.93 0.34
C TYR A 504 -6.07 28.41 -0.29
N LEU A 505 -6.52 29.13 -1.31
CA LEU A 505 -7.68 28.81 -2.13
C LEU A 505 -7.23 28.64 -3.58
N ASP A 506 -7.47 27.46 -4.14
CA ASP A 506 -7.34 27.19 -5.58
C ASP A 506 -8.72 27.24 -6.22
N ALA A 507 -8.91 28.14 -7.18
CA ALA A 507 -10.10 28.16 -8.01
C ALA A 507 -9.69 28.08 -9.48
N GLY A 508 -10.32 27.21 -10.26
CA GLY A 508 -9.88 27.02 -11.62
C GLY A 508 -10.75 26.10 -12.46
N LEU A 509 -10.31 25.91 -13.68
CA LEU A 509 -10.91 25.03 -14.67
C LEU A 509 -9.90 23.97 -15.08
N GLY A 510 -10.37 22.75 -15.29
CA GLY A 510 -9.60 21.63 -15.86
C GLY A 510 -10.21 21.22 -17.20
N ALA A 511 -9.37 20.74 -18.09
CA ALA A 511 -9.80 20.12 -19.32
C ALA A 511 -9.03 18.80 -19.49
N GLU A 512 -9.75 17.69 -19.55
CA GLU A 512 -9.19 16.38 -19.92
C GLU A 512 -9.58 16.08 -21.38
N ILE A 513 -8.57 15.92 -22.22
CA ILE A 513 -8.71 15.53 -23.62
C ILE A 513 -8.29 14.08 -23.72
N MET A 514 -9.24 13.20 -24.02
CA MET A 514 -8.96 11.79 -24.23
C MET A 514 -9.00 11.44 -25.70
N PHE A 515 -8.02 10.68 -26.15
CA PHE A 515 -8.00 10.05 -27.48
C PHE A 515 -8.04 8.54 -27.28
N THR A 516 -9.03 7.89 -27.89
CA THR A 516 -9.18 6.42 -27.77
C THR A 516 -9.31 5.81 -29.17
N ALA A 517 -8.29 5.02 -29.53
CA ALA A 517 -8.30 4.17 -30.72
C ALA A 517 -8.12 2.71 -30.28
N ARG A 518 -8.30 1.75 -31.20
CA ARG A 518 -8.31 0.30 -30.89
C ARG A 518 -7.11 -0.16 -30.02
N LYS A 519 -5.91 0.36 -30.26
CA LYS A 519 -4.69 -0.03 -29.57
C LYS A 519 -4.05 1.10 -28.77
N PHE A 520 -4.49 2.33 -28.96
CA PHE A 520 -3.87 3.51 -28.40
C PHE A 520 -4.87 4.31 -27.58
N HIS A 521 -4.49 4.64 -26.38
CA HIS A 521 -5.23 5.53 -25.49
C HIS A 521 -4.28 6.63 -25.01
N ALA A 522 -4.74 7.89 -25.09
CA ALA A 522 -4.04 9.04 -24.56
C ALA A 522 -5.00 9.87 -23.71
N SER A 523 -4.56 10.33 -22.56
CA SER A 523 -5.26 11.31 -21.73
C SER A 523 -4.31 12.47 -21.44
N PHE A 524 -4.72 13.66 -21.83
CA PHE A 524 -4.02 14.92 -21.55
C PHE A 524 -4.91 15.78 -20.67
N TYR A 525 -4.52 15.99 -19.41
CA TYR A 525 -5.25 16.77 -18.43
C TYR A 525 -4.51 18.06 -18.12
N VAL A 526 -5.18 19.20 -18.24
CA VAL A 526 -4.62 20.54 -18.03
C VAL A 526 -5.52 21.31 -17.04
N PRO A 527 -5.24 21.22 -15.74
CA PRO A 527 -5.86 22.10 -14.75
C PRO A 527 -5.18 23.48 -14.76
N MET A 528 -5.98 24.51 -14.89
CA MET A 528 -5.58 25.91 -14.82
C MET A 528 -6.20 26.49 -13.55
N LYS A 529 -5.39 26.81 -12.57
CA LYS A 529 -5.82 27.26 -11.25
C LYS A 529 -5.26 28.64 -10.91
N TYR A 530 -6.08 29.48 -10.31
CA TYR A 530 -5.63 30.68 -9.67
C TYR A 530 -5.58 30.43 -8.16
N ARG A 531 -4.39 30.53 -7.59
CA ARG A 531 -4.13 30.30 -6.17
C ARG A 531 -3.98 31.61 -5.45
N LEU A 532 -4.76 31.78 -4.39
CA LEU A 532 -4.66 32.83 -3.40
C LEU A 532 -4.02 32.26 -2.16
N PHE A 533 -2.84 32.79 -1.77
CA PHE A 533 -2.18 32.46 -0.51
C PHE A 533 -2.34 33.59 0.49
N ARG A 534 -2.49 33.24 1.74
CA ARG A 534 -2.38 34.12 2.89
C ARG A 534 -1.61 33.47 4.01
N LEU A 535 -0.44 33.98 4.34
CA LEU A 535 0.31 33.65 5.53
C LEU A 535 0.08 34.76 6.57
N ASN A 536 -0.40 34.39 7.74
CA ASN A 536 -0.62 35.32 8.84
C ASN A 536 0.20 34.91 10.05
N ASN A 537 1.17 35.69 10.45
CA ASN A 537 1.84 35.58 11.74
C ASN A 537 1.10 36.47 12.75
N ARG A 538 0.35 35.84 13.64
CA ARG A 538 -0.52 36.55 14.59
C ARG A 538 0.26 37.23 15.72
N LEU A 539 1.48 36.74 16.01
CA LEU A 539 2.32 37.34 17.06
C LEU A 539 2.86 38.71 16.63
N ASP A 540 3.29 38.82 15.38
CA ASP A 540 3.87 40.05 14.85
C ASP A 540 2.82 40.91 14.12
N GLY A 541 1.62 40.35 13.88
CA GLY A 541 0.56 40.98 13.10
C GLY A 541 0.89 41.10 11.61
N ILE A 542 1.88 40.36 11.12
CA ILE A 542 2.33 40.40 9.73
C ILE A 542 1.47 39.45 8.87
N ILE A 543 0.86 40.06 7.85
CA ILE A 543 0.11 39.30 6.85
C ILE A 543 0.85 39.36 5.50
N THR A 544 1.12 38.22 4.90
CA THR A 544 1.73 38.12 3.58
C THR A 544 0.76 37.43 2.63
N ASP A 545 0.27 38.21 1.67
CA ASP A 545 -0.61 37.70 0.60
C ASP A 545 0.21 37.49 -0.69
N LYS A 546 -0.08 36.38 -1.39
CA LYS A 546 0.53 36.06 -2.69
C LYS A 546 -0.46 35.36 -3.59
N ASN A 547 -0.53 35.82 -4.83
CA ASN A 547 -1.42 35.23 -5.83
C ASN A 547 -0.61 34.62 -6.95
N ARG A 548 -1.04 33.46 -7.45
CA ARG A 548 -0.35 32.75 -8.54
C ARG A 548 -1.35 32.09 -9.48
N PHE A 549 -1.11 32.27 -10.78
CA PHE A 549 -1.72 31.43 -11.79
C PHE A 549 -0.84 30.19 -12.04
N ARG A 550 -1.44 29.01 -12.05
CA ARG A 550 -0.75 27.73 -12.18
C ARG A 550 -1.39 26.91 -13.29
N VAL A 551 -0.53 26.25 -14.05
CA VAL A 551 -0.93 25.23 -15.03
C VAL A 551 -0.14 23.98 -14.72
N GLU A 552 -0.82 22.88 -14.38
CA GLU A 552 -0.22 21.63 -13.91
C GLU A 552 -0.55 20.48 -14.87
N PRO A 553 -0.02 20.48 -16.11
CA PRO A 553 -0.39 19.50 -17.11
C PRO A 553 0.11 18.10 -16.76
N SER A 554 -0.71 17.10 -17.12
CA SER A 554 -0.32 15.71 -17.10
C SER A 554 -0.73 15.00 -18.37
N LEU A 555 0.13 14.10 -18.86
CA LEU A 555 -0.05 13.30 -20.05
C LEU A 555 0.14 11.82 -19.70
N ASN A 556 -0.81 10.98 -20.05
CA ASN A 556 -0.71 9.53 -19.98
C ASN A 556 -0.99 8.93 -21.35
N LEU A 557 -0.10 8.07 -21.79
CA LEU A 557 -0.19 7.37 -23.06
C LEU A 557 -0.12 5.87 -22.82
N THR A 558 -1.04 5.14 -23.40
CA THR A 558 -1.08 3.67 -23.32
C THR A 558 -1.17 3.10 -24.73
N TYR A 559 -0.22 2.26 -25.12
CA TYR A 559 -0.22 1.54 -26.38
C TYR A 559 -0.25 0.03 -26.17
N LYS A 560 -1.39 -0.59 -26.47
CA LYS A 560 -1.58 -2.04 -26.44
C LYS A 560 -1.11 -2.64 -27.76
N VAL A 561 0.15 -3.08 -27.82
CA VAL A 561 0.70 -3.73 -29.04
C VAL A 561 -0.16 -4.93 -29.39
N ASN A 562 -0.43 -5.78 -28.39
CA ASN A 562 -1.38 -6.91 -28.42
C ASN A 562 -1.83 -7.27 -26.98
N SER A 563 -2.49 -8.39 -26.77
CA SER A 563 -2.94 -8.86 -25.45
C SER A 563 -1.80 -9.18 -24.46
N SER A 564 -0.57 -9.36 -24.97
CA SER A 564 0.60 -9.73 -24.17
C SER A 564 1.56 -8.56 -23.92
N HIS A 565 1.54 -7.51 -24.71
CA HIS A 565 2.53 -6.43 -24.70
C HIS A 565 1.84 -5.08 -24.57
N ASN A 566 2.18 -4.33 -23.53
CA ASN A 566 1.66 -3.00 -23.26
C ASN A 566 2.79 -2.02 -22.99
N ILE A 567 2.70 -0.81 -23.53
CA ILE A 567 3.64 0.30 -23.33
C ILE A 567 2.86 1.47 -22.74
N ASN A 568 3.36 2.03 -21.65
CA ASN A 568 2.80 3.22 -21.01
C ASN A 568 3.87 4.29 -20.93
N ALA A 569 3.50 5.54 -21.25
CA ALA A 569 4.34 6.69 -21.00
C ALA A 569 3.56 7.75 -20.24
N SER A 570 4.20 8.40 -19.28
CA SER A 570 3.59 9.46 -18.51
C SER A 570 4.53 10.65 -18.34
N ALA A 571 3.93 11.85 -18.30
CA ALA A 571 4.61 13.10 -18.00
C ALA A 571 3.69 13.95 -17.12
N ALA A 572 4.24 14.58 -16.09
CA ALA A 572 3.49 15.49 -15.21
C ALA A 572 4.37 16.63 -14.72
N LEU A 573 3.74 17.79 -14.52
CA LEU A 573 4.31 18.96 -13.89
C LEU A 573 3.40 19.40 -12.76
N ASN A 574 3.96 19.60 -11.57
CA ASN A 574 3.24 20.06 -10.39
C ASN A 574 4.05 21.12 -9.64
N TYR A 575 3.39 22.09 -9.07
CA TYR A 575 4.03 23.06 -8.19
C TYR A 575 4.11 22.56 -6.75
N MET A 576 5.25 22.78 -6.12
CA MET A 576 5.45 22.52 -4.70
C MET A 576 4.74 23.62 -3.89
N THR A 577 3.88 23.24 -2.98
CA THR A 577 3.20 24.18 -2.08
C THR A 577 4.04 24.36 -0.81
N PRO A 578 4.30 25.58 -0.32
CA PRO A 578 4.96 25.79 0.96
C PRO A 578 4.22 25.07 2.09
N SER A 579 4.96 24.42 2.98
CA SER A 579 4.41 23.81 4.19
C SER A 579 4.50 24.77 5.36
N ILE A 580 3.46 24.86 6.17
CA ILE A 580 3.49 25.66 7.41
C ILE A 580 4.61 25.23 8.36
N GLU A 581 5.03 23.95 8.24
CA GLU A 581 6.13 23.36 9.01
C GLU A 581 7.52 23.95 8.66
N THR A 582 7.60 24.80 7.65
CA THR A 582 8.83 25.50 7.21
C THR A 582 8.66 27.01 7.15
N LEU A 583 7.65 27.58 7.81
CA LEU A 583 7.31 29.00 7.75
C LEU A 583 7.34 29.71 9.11
N TYR A 584 7.67 29.02 10.18
CA TYR A 584 7.78 29.61 11.52
C TYR A 584 9.17 30.19 11.76
N SER A 585 9.24 31.28 12.50
CA SER A 585 10.47 32.03 12.83
C SER A 585 10.93 31.86 14.30
N GLY A 586 10.02 31.55 15.21
CA GLY A 586 10.36 31.17 16.58
C GLY A 586 10.88 29.75 16.65
N TYR A 587 11.85 29.46 17.52
CA TYR A 587 12.46 28.13 17.61
C TYR A 587 11.44 27.08 18.03
N ILE A 588 11.53 25.91 17.35
CA ILE A 588 10.86 24.67 17.71
C ILE A 588 11.93 23.59 17.92
N LEU A 589 11.84 22.88 19.03
CA LEU A 589 12.67 21.72 19.33
C LEU A 589 12.12 20.51 18.55
N THR A 590 12.77 20.13 17.44
CA THR A 590 12.32 19.03 16.58
C THR A 590 12.80 17.67 17.08
N SER A 591 13.90 17.62 17.82
CA SER A 591 14.39 16.47 18.59
C SER A 591 15.16 16.99 19.81
N TYR A 592 15.60 16.11 20.70
CA TYR A 592 16.30 16.50 21.92
C TYR A 592 17.52 17.42 21.69
N ARG A 593 18.16 17.34 20.52
CA ARG A 593 19.37 18.06 20.14
C ARG A 593 19.24 18.97 18.93
N GLN A 594 18.01 19.13 18.38
CA GLN A 594 17.79 19.91 17.17
C GLN A 594 16.77 21.01 17.39
N LEU A 595 17.23 22.26 17.28
CA LEU A 595 16.39 23.45 17.18
C LEU A 595 16.17 23.83 15.73
N SER A 596 14.94 24.13 15.38
CA SER A 596 14.54 24.57 14.05
C SER A 596 13.85 25.91 14.10
N ALA A 597 14.32 26.86 13.30
CA ALA A 597 13.67 28.10 12.93
C ALA A 597 14.06 28.40 11.48
N TYR A 598 13.24 29.15 10.76
CA TYR A 598 13.46 29.38 9.33
C TYR A 598 13.61 30.88 9.06
N ASP A 599 14.84 31.31 8.72
CA ASP A 599 15.18 32.71 8.40
C ASP A 599 14.59 33.10 7.05
N VAL A 600 14.43 32.18 6.13
CA VAL A 600 13.81 32.35 4.81
C VAL A 600 12.32 32.05 4.93
N ALA A 601 11.61 32.81 5.74
CA ALA A 601 10.16 32.73 5.81
C ALA A 601 9.53 33.42 4.59
N GLY A 602 8.73 32.70 3.81
CA GLY A 602 8.04 33.26 2.67
C GLY A 602 7.31 32.22 1.85
N LEU A 603 6.34 32.69 1.07
CA LEU A 603 5.53 31.85 0.19
C LEU A 603 6.30 31.50 -1.09
N TYR A 604 7.38 30.71 -0.95
CA TYR A 604 8.19 30.23 -2.07
C TYR A 604 7.60 28.93 -2.62
N GLU A 605 7.63 28.80 -3.92
CA GLU A 605 7.05 27.68 -4.65
C GLU A 605 8.09 27.08 -5.57
N GLY A 606 8.36 25.82 -5.40
CA GLY A 606 9.16 25.07 -6.33
C GLY A 606 8.29 24.36 -7.38
N MET A 607 8.94 23.56 -8.20
CA MET A 607 8.31 22.79 -9.28
C MET A 607 8.84 21.37 -9.29
N ASN A 608 7.92 20.39 -9.47
CA ASN A 608 8.25 18.99 -9.69
C ASN A 608 7.89 18.58 -11.12
N GLN A 609 8.79 17.88 -11.76
CA GLN A 609 8.59 17.26 -13.07
C GLN A 609 8.80 15.76 -12.94
N HIS A 610 7.94 14.99 -13.58
CA HIS A 610 8.01 13.53 -13.63
C HIS A 610 7.78 13.02 -15.03
N TYR A 611 8.65 12.15 -15.50
CA TYR A 611 8.54 11.47 -16.80
C TYR A 611 8.82 9.99 -16.58
N ALA A 612 7.96 9.12 -17.13
CA ALA A 612 8.17 7.69 -17.05
C ALA A 612 7.79 6.98 -18.35
N LEU A 613 8.54 5.94 -18.67
CA LEU A 613 8.25 4.99 -19.73
C LEU A 613 8.24 3.59 -19.12
N LYS A 614 7.15 2.87 -19.32
CA LYS A 614 6.94 1.53 -18.79
C LYS A 614 6.55 0.57 -19.89
N TYR A 615 7.09 -0.64 -19.87
CA TYR A 615 6.73 -1.76 -20.70
C TYR A 615 6.29 -2.92 -19.82
N ASP A 616 5.15 -3.54 -20.13
CA ASP A 616 4.62 -4.71 -19.46
C ASP A 616 4.43 -5.85 -20.47
N PHE A 617 4.90 -7.02 -20.11
CA PHE A 617 4.74 -8.28 -20.84
C PHE A 617 4.03 -9.31 -19.99
N LYS A 618 3.07 -10.04 -20.60
CA LYS A 618 2.43 -11.20 -19.99
C LYS A 618 2.16 -12.30 -21.00
N ASN A 619 2.40 -13.53 -20.58
CA ASN A 619 1.93 -14.72 -21.28
C ASN A 619 1.32 -15.69 -20.27
N ILE A 620 -0.01 -15.77 -20.25
CA ILE A 620 -0.78 -16.54 -19.27
C ILE A 620 -0.55 -18.04 -19.48
N LEU A 621 -0.42 -18.49 -20.74
CA LEU A 621 -0.24 -19.90 -21.06
C LEU A 621 1.10 -20.44 -20.57
N SER A 622 2.16 -19.65 -20.71
CA SER A 622 3.50 -20.00 -20.20
C SER A 622 3.72 -19.52 -18.76
N MET A 623 2.74 -18.85 -18.13
CA MET A 623 2.85 -18.28 -16.78
C MET A 623 4.02 -17.30 -16.63
N SER A 624 4.31 -16.51 -17.70
CA SER A 624 5.44 -15.57 -17.77
C SER A 624 4.94 -14.15 -17.67
N PHE A 625 5.53 -13.36 -16.76
CA PHE A 625 5.24 -11.95 -16.56
C PHE A 625 6.56 -11.19 -16.45
N ALA A 626 6.66 -10.06 -17.11
CA ALA A 626 7.83 -9.20 -17.04
C ALA A 626 7.43 -7.73 -17.21
N GLY A 627 8.26 -6.83 -16.72
CA GLY A 627 8.09 -5.40 -16.92
C GLY A 627 9.40 -4.67 -16.77
N ALA A 628 9.48 -3.53 -17.45
CA ALA A 628 10.59 -2.59 -17.37
C ALA A 628 10.04 -1.18 -17.26
N GLU A 629 10.66 -0.35 -16.43
CA GLU A 629 10.27 1.03 -16.22
C GLU A 629 11.53 1.89 -16.10
N VAL A 630 11.54 3.03 -16.79
CA VAL A 630 12.53 4.09 -16.61
C VAL A 630 11.77 5.36 -16.28
N ALA A 631 12.15 6.00 -15.18
CA ALA A 631 11.55 7.25 -14.72
C ALA A 631 12.62 8.29 -14.41
N TRP A 632 12.32 9.55 -14.76
CA TRP A 632 13.13 10.70 -14.41
C TRP A 632 12.26 11.69 -13.63
N TYR A 633 12.81 12.15 -12.50
CA TYR A 633 12.21 13.12 -11.60
C TYR A 633 13.14 14.32 -11.50
N ARG A 634 12.59 15.51 -11.63
CA ARG A 634 13.28 16.76 -11.34
C ARG A 634 12.47 17.55 -10.31
N GLN A 635 13.17 17.99 -9.27
CA GLN A 635 12.66 18.93 -8.29
C GLN A 635 13.44 20.22 -8.38
N SER A 636 12.74 21.34 -8.52
CA SER A 636 13.29 22.68 -8.59
C SER A 636 12.73 23.48 -7.40
N PRO A 637 13.29 23.32 -6.19
CA PRO A 637 12.85 24.07 -5.02
C PRO A 637 13.34 25.52 -5.08
N ASP A 638 12.58 26.46 -4.51
CA ASP A 638 13.04 27.86 -4.35
C ASP A 638 13.85 28.05 -3.07
N VAL A 639 13.78 27.10 -2.13
CA VAL A 639 14.49 27.11 -0.85
C VAL A 639 15.10 25.75 -0.57
N LEU A 640 16.37 25.74 -0.17
CA LEU A 640 17.02 24.57 0.42
C LEU A 640 16.97 24.69 1.94
N TYR A 641 16.70 23.56 2.56
CA TYR A 641 16.81 23.38 4.01
C TYR A 641 18.01 22.49 4.30
N GLY A 642 18.72 22.79 5.39
CA GLY A 642 19.93 22.08 5.74
C GLY A 642 20.20 22.10 7.23
N SER A 643 21.41 21.69 7.59
CA SER A 643 21.83 21.53 8.98
C SER A 643 23.14 22.25 9.26
N TYR A 644 23.18 22.91 10.41
CA TYR A 644 24.38 23.41 11.02
C TYR A 644 24.65 22.61 12.30
N TYR A 645 25.83 21.97 12.38
CA TYR A 645 26.22 21.13 13.50
C TYR A 645 27.19 21.91 14.41
N ASP A 646 26.93 21.92 15.70
CA ASP A 646 27.80 22.45 16.76
C ASP A 646 27.88 21.41 17.88
N GLY A 647 28.96 20.63 17.88
CA GLY A 647 29.08 19.47 18.77
C GLY A 647 27.94 18.49 18.58
N ILE A 648 27.24 18.14 19.67
CA ILE A 648 26.08 17.23 19.63
C ILE A 648 24.80 17.95 19.17
N VAL A 649 24.72 19.27 19.22
CA VAL A 649 23.54 20.02 18.86
C VAL A 649 23.47 20.33 17.36
N GLN A 650 22.27 20.52 16.85
CA GLN A 650 22.01 20.77 15.46
C GLN A 650 20.97 21.91 15.32
N HIS A 651 21.24 22.82 14.39
CA HIS A 651 20.33 23.88 14.01
C HIS A 651 19.86 23.69 12.56
N THR A 652 18.58 23.90 12.32
CA THR A 652 18.08 23.94 10.94
C THR A 652 18.41 25.29 10.33
N ILE A 653 18.95 25.26 9.11
CA ILE A 653 19.27 26.46 8.31
C ILE A 653 18.48 26.43 7.01
N SER A 654 18.20 27.58 6.44
CA SER A 654 17.48 27.68 5.16
C SER A 654 18.14 28.71 4.24
N ARG A 655 18.14 28.44 2.94
CA ARG A 655 18.72 29.32 1.94
C ARG A 655 17.90 29.32 0.65
N ARG A 656 17.70 30.49 0.05
CA ARG A 656 17.11 30.58 -1.30
C ARG A 656 18.04 29.93 -2.32
N THR A 657 17.46 29.22 -3.30
CA THR A 657 18.22 28.50 -4.30
C THR A 657 17.56 28.56 -5.68
N SER A 658 18.35 28.32 -6.71
CA SER A 658 17.92 27.96 -8.06
C SER A 658 18.41 26.57 -8.48
N GLU A 659 19.00 25.82 -7.53
CA GLU A 659 19.55 24.48 -7.78
C GLU A 659 18.45 23.43 -7.89
N ASN A 660 18.62 22.50 -8.83
CA ASN A 660 17.69 21.40 -9.07
C ASN A 660 18.22 20.09 -8.48
N SER A 661 17.31 19.24 -8.06
CA SER A 661 17.58 17.83 -7.76
C SER A 661 17.05 16.96 -8.89
N ASP A 662 17.88 16.07 -9.42
CA ASP A 662 17.53 15.12 -10.46
C ASP A 662 17.65 13.69 -9.95
N MET A 663 16.68 12.84 -10.30
CA MET A 663 16.71 11.41 -10.01
C MET A 663 16.31 10.62 -11.26
N LEU A 664 17.17 9.70 -11.68
CA LEU A 664 16.87 8.69 -12.69
C LEU A 664 16.68 7.34 -12.01
N SER A 665 15.58 6.66 -12.30
CA SER A 665 15.28 5.32 -11.78
C SER A 665 14.99 4.38 -12.94
N ALA A 666 15.61 3.20 -12.94
CA ALA A 666 15.34 2.11 -13.87
C ALA A 666 14.99 0.84 -13.09
N LYS A 667 13.87 0.20 -13.41
CA LYS A 667 13.40 -1.02 -12.77
C LYS A 667 13.04 -2.05 -13.82
N VAL A 668 13.50 -3.28 -13.61
CA VAL A 668 13.11 -4.45 -14.42
C VAL A 668 12.63 -5.52 -13.46
N HIS A 669 11.55 -6.21 -13.81
CA HIS A 669 11.08 -7.35 -13.03
C HIS A 669 10.58 -8.45 -13.96
N ALA A 670 10.72 -9.69 -13.51
CA ALA A 670 10.21 -10.85 -14.20
C ALA A 670 9.71 -11.90 -13.20
N SER A 671 8.67 -12.63 -13.56
CA SER A 671 8.16 -13.75 -12.80
C SER A 671 7.75 -14.87 -13.75
N GLN A 672 8.24 -16.07 -13.49
CA GLN A 672 7.99 -17.27 -14.30
C GLN A 672 7.45 -18.38 -13.41
N GLY A 673 6.29 -18.90 -13.77
CA GLY A 673 5.74 -20.12 -13.22
C GLY A 673 6.05 -21.33 -14.10
N PHE A 674 6.26 -22.48 -13.50
CA PHE A 674 6.47 -23.75 -14.19
C PHE A 674 5.49 -24.80 -13.64
N ASP A 675 4.98 -25.63 -14.52
CA ASP A 675 4.17 -26.79 -14.10
C ASP A 675 5.01 -27.83 -13.36
N TRP A 676 6.30 -27.90 -13.70
CA TRP A 676 7.24 -28.78 -13.06
C TRP A 676 7.41 -28.43 -11.58
N ARG A 677 7.02 -29.35 -10.70
CA ARG A 677 7.18 -29.24 -9.24
C ARG A 677 6.68 -27.94 -8.64
N ARG A 678 5.68 -27.31 -9.23
CA ARG A 678 5.11 -26.01 -8.78
C ARG A 678 6.18 -24.94 -8.59
N LEU A 679 7.18 -24.89 -9.47
CA LEU A 679 8.24 -23.92 -9.38
C LEU A 679 7.73 -22.55 -9.82
N LYS A 680 7.98 -21.53 -8.99
CA LYS A 680 7.89 -20.10 -9.34
C LYS A 680 9.26 -19.47 -9.10
N ILE A 681 9.73 -18.67 -10.04
CA ILE A 681 10.92 -17.82 -9.92
C ILE A 681 10.49 -16.40 -10.21
N GLY A 682 10.80 -15.48 -9.30
CA GLY A 682 10.67 -14.05 -9.48
C GLY A 682 12.01 -13.37 -9.33
N ALA A 683 12.25 -12.33 -10.09
CA ALA A 683 13.44 -11.49 -9.96
C ALA A 683 13.09 -10.03 -10.27
N SER A 684 13.73 -9.10 -9.59
CA SER A 684 13.69 -7.69 -9.94
C SER A 684 15.07 -7.05 -9.79
N PHE A 685 15.34 -6.12 -10.68
CA PHE A 685 16.52 -5.29 -10.69
C PHE A 685 16.06 -3.83 -10.63
N THR A 686 16.69 -3.03 -9.76
CA THR A 686 16.42 -1.60 -9.64
C THR A 686 17.76 -0.86 -9.64
N TYR A 687 17.87 0.16 -10.45
CA TYR A 687 18.99 1.10 -10.44
C TYR A 687 18.45 2.51 -10.23
N SER A 688 19.08 3.29 -9.37
CA SER A 688 18.77 4.70 -9.17
C SER A 688 20.04 5.51 -9.14
N TYR A 689 20.00 6.64 -9.85
CA TYR A 689 21.01 7.68 -9.82
C TYR A 689 20.35 8.98 -9.38
N TYR A 690 20.99 9.72 -8.47
CA TYR A 690 20.53 11.04 -8.08
C TYR A 690 21.67 12.03 -8.06
N ASP A 691 21.35 13.30 -8.34
CA ASP A 691 22.23 14.46 -8.29
C ASP A 691 21.46 15.58 -7.59
N SER A 692 21.89 15.98 -6.40
CA SER A 692 21.13 16.88 -5.53
C SER A 692 22.03 17.88 -4.81
N PRO A 693 21.56 19.14 -4.61
CA PRO A 693 22.20 20.06 -3.70
C PRO A 693 21.89 19.69 -2.24
N LEU A 694 22.83 20.00 -1.36
CA LEU A 694 22.69 19.84 0.09
C LEU A 694 23.25 21.09 0.78
N LEU A 695 22.49 21.63 1.74
CA LEU A 695 22.92 22.77 2.55
C LEU A 695 23.45 22.26 3.89
N VAL A 696 24.75 22.43 4.14
CA VAL A 696 25.44 21.98 5.38
C VAL A 696 26.44 23.05 5.77
N GLN A 697 26.49 23.44 7.04
CA GLN A 697 27.43 24.43 7.60
C GLN A 697 27.45 25.72 6.75
N ASP A 698 26.29 26.22 6.36
CA ASP A 698 26.12 27.40 5.49
C ASP A 698 26.68 27.27 4.07
N ALA A 699 27.18 26.09 3.68
CA ALA A 699 27.66 25.82 2.32
C ALA A 699 26.64 25.01 1.52
N VAL A 700 26.37 25.42 0.29
CA VAL A 700 25.62 24.61 -0.68
C VAL A 700 26.63 23.73 -1.41
N ILE A 701 26.56 22.45 -1.17
CA ILE A 701 27.39 21.46 -1.83
C ILE A 701 26.51 20.58 -2.72
N ARG A 702 27.12 20.00 -3.76
CA ARG A 702 26.41 19.07 -4.64
C ARG A 702 26.92 17.66 -4.44
N TYR A 703 25.99 16.71 -4.35
CA TYR A 703 26.36 15.32 -4.21
C TYR A 703 25.58 14.43 -5.19
N THR A 704 26.21 13.35 -5.59
CA THR A 704 25.64 12.34 -6.46
C THR A 704 25.57 11.01 -5.72
N GLY A 705 24.61 10.18 -6.06
CA GLY A 705 24.53 8.85 -5.51
C GLY A 705 24.05 7.83 -6.55
N ASN A 706 24.57 6.62 -6.39
CA ASN A 706 24.20 5.46 -7.17
C ASN A 706 23.70 4.37 -6.25
N SER A 707 22.59 3.76 -6.60
CA SER A 707 22.02 2.63 -5.86
C SER A 707 21.61 1.54 -6.84
N LEU A 708 21.95 0.31 -6.52
CA LEU A 708 21.56 -0.89 -7.27
C LEU A 708 20.94 -1.88 -6.31
N GLY A 709 19.76 -2.40 -6.65
CA GLY A 709 19.06 -3.44 -5.91
C GLY A 709 18.73 -4.62 -6.79
N VAL A 710 18.93 -5.84 -6.28
CA VAL A 710 18.51 -7.09 -6.92
C VAL A 710 17.70 -7.88 -5.92
N ASN A 711 16.45 -8.23 -6.28
CA ASN A 711 15.63 -9.13 -5.49
C ASN A 711 15.39 -10.41 -6.27
N ALA A 712 15.34 -11.54 -5.58
CA ALA A 712 14.97 -12.83 -6.14
C ALA A 712 14.02 -13.55 -5.18
N ASP A 713 12.99 -14.17 -5.70
CA ASP A 713 12.08 -15.03 -4.97
C ASP A 713 11.89 -16.37 -5.69
N ILE A 714 11.96 -17.45 -4.92
CA ILE A 714 11.78 -18.82 -5.44
C ILE A 714 10.81 -19.54 -4.53
N SER A 715 9.83 -20.19 -5.13
CA SER A 715 8.94 -21.13 -4.46
C SER A 715 8.90 -22.42 -5.23
N LEU A 716 9.17 -23.53 -4.58
CA LEU A 716 9.32 -24.85 -5.20
C LEU A 716 8.72 -25.92 -4.30
N THR A 717 7.97 -26.88 -4.88
CA THR A 717 7.52 -28.08 -4.18
C THR A 717 8.11 -29.29 -4.91
N PRO A 718 9.41 -29.64 -4.64
CA PRO A 718 10.10 -30.70 -5.38
C PRO A 718 9.49 -32.07 -5.14
N PHE A 719 8.93 -32.30 -3.96
CA PHE A 719 8.23 -33.50 -3.56
C PHE A 719 6.94 -33.15 -2.81
N LYS A 720 5.99 -34.08 -2.74
CA LYS A 720 4.73 -33.84 -1.97
C LYS A 720 4.98 -33.59 -0.48
N TRP A 721 6.11 -34.04 0.03
CA TRP A 721 6.52 -33.91 1.43
C TRP A 721 7.49 -32.75 1.69
N LEU A 722 7.98 -32.06 0.65
CA LEU A 722 8.95 -30.96 0.80
C LEU A 722 8.50 -29.74 -0.02
N SER A 723 8.40 -28.60 0.65
CA SER A 723 8.30 -27.27 0.03
C SER A 723 9.51 -26.45 0.40
N VAL A 724 9.99 -25.64 -0.53
CA VAL A 724 11.15 -24.76 -0.39
C VAL A 724 10.73 -23.35 -0.77
N SER A 725 11.01 -22.38 0.07
CA SER A 725 10.91 -20.98 -0.29
C SER A 725 12.23 -20.25 -0.03
N TYR A 726 12.54 -19.32 -0.92
CA TYR A 726 13.74 -18.49 -0.80
C TYR A 726 13.41 -17.05 -1.25
N GLN A 727 13.90 -16.09 -0.51
CA GLN A 727 13.88 -14.67 -0.84
C GLN A 727 15.29 -14.11 -0.61
N GLY A 728 15.86 -13.51 -1.64
CA GLY A 728 17.17 -12.89 -1.61
C GLY A 728 17.07 -11.41 -1.99
N ASN A 729 17.75 -10.55 -1.27
CA ASN A 729 17.94 -9.15 -1.61
C ASN A 729 19.43 -8.82 -1.58
N TYR A 730 19.95 -8.27 -2.65
CA TYR A 730 21.25 -7.62 -2.72
C TYR A 730 21.06 -6.14 -2.95
N SER A 731 21.71 -5.31 -2.17
CA SER A 731 21.72 -3.85 -2.35
C SER A 731 23.17 -3.35 -2.32
N GLN A 732 23.46 -2.43 -3.22
CA GLN A 732 24.75 -1.75 -3.30
C GLN A 732 24.50 -0.27 -3.55
N SER A 733 25.09 0.61 -2.73
CA SER A 733 24.98 2.06 -2.88
C SER A 733 26.29 2.76 -2.58
N ALA A 734 26.51 3.90 -3.23
CA ALA A 734 27.61 4.80 -2.94
C ALA A 734 27.21 6.23 -3.23
N THR A 735 27.75 7.16 -2.45
CA THR A 735 27.58 8.61 -2.63
C THR A 735 28.93 9.27 -2.88
N GLN A 736 28.87 10.45 -3.48
CA GLN A 736 30.06 11.26 -3.79
C GLN A 736 29.70 12.74 -3.68
N GLN A 737 30.40 13.48 -2.88
CA GLN A 737 30.40 14.94 -2.93
C GLN A 737 31.13 15.39 -4.20
N LYS A 738 30.58 16.32 -4.94
CA LYS A 738 31.21 16.84 -6.17
C LYS A 738 32.57 17.45 -5.83
N GLY A 739 33.62 16.99 -6.53
CA GLY A 739 35.00 17.42 -6.31
C GLY A 739 35.78 16.66 -5.23
N GLN A 740 35.14 15.70 -4.55
CA GLN A 740 35.74 14.79 -3.58
C GLN A 740 35.77 13.36 -4.11
N GLU A 741 36.54 12.51 -3.44
CA GLU A 741 36.52 11.08 -3.73
C GLU A 741 35.15 10.46 -3.40
N ARG A 742 34.80 9.42 -4.13
CA ARG A 742 33.57 8.67 -3.86
C ARG A 742 33.72 7.85 -2.59
N PHE A 743 32.68 7.87 -1.74
CA PHE A 743 32.63 6.97 -0.59
C PHE A 743 32.68 5.49 -1.03
N PRO A 744 33.22 4.60 -0.19
CA PRO A 744 33.21 3.17 -0.47
C PRO A 744 31.79 2.64 -0.71
N TRP A 745 31.70 1.61 -1.56
CA TRP A 745 30.43 0.97 -1.81
C TRP A 745 29.91 0.25 -0.56
N LEU A 746 28.75 0.70 -0.05
CA LEU A 746 27.96 -0.04 0.92
C LEU A 746 27.27 -1.20 0.21
N ARG A 747 27.52 -2.43 0.63
CA ARG A 747 26.91 -3.65 0.10
C ARG A 747 26.20 -4.39 1.20
N THR A 748 24.93 -4.65 0.98
CA THR A 748 24.11 -5.45 1.90
C THR A 748 23.51 -6.62 1.18
N VAL A 749 23.42 -7.77 1.87
CA VAL A 749 22.74 -8.97 1.37
C VAL A 749 21.79 -9.46 2.46
N THR A 750 20.57 -9.73 2.07
CA THR A 750 19.58 -10.39 2.93
C THR A 750 19.11 -11.66 2.24
N ASN A 751 19.27 -12.80 2.90
CA ASN A 751 18.74 -14.08 2.44
C ASN A 751 17.77 -14.63 3.49
N LYS A 752 16.59 -15.05 3.04
CA LYS A 752 15.58 -15.69 3.86
C LYS A 752 15.16 -16.98 3.16
N GLY A 753 15.45 -18.10 3.78
CA GLY A 753 15.11 -19.43 3.25
C GLY A 753 14.22 -20.18 4.23
N SER A 754 13.27 -20.99 3.72
CA SER A 754 12.44 -21.87 4.52
C SER A 754 12.31 -23.24 3.84
N LEU A 755 12.37 -24.28 4.65
CA LEU A 755 12.14 -25.66 4.28
C LEU A 755 10.95 -26.19 5.09
N ASP A 756 9.93 -26.67 4.41
CA ASP A 756 8.73 -27.25 5.02
C ASP A 756 8.65 -28.73 4.68
N PHE A 757 8.72 -29.56 5.71
CA PHE A 757 8.60 -31.01 5.61
C PHE A 757 7.21 -31.45 6.06
N THR A 758 6.44 -32.06 5.16
CA THR A 758 5.13 -32.63 5.48
C THR A 758 5.28 -34.15 5.66
N ILE A 759 5.02 -34.60 6.86
CA ILE A 759 5.11 -36.01 7.25
C ILE A 759 3.70 -36.61 7.29
N PRO A 760 3.49 -37.86 6.79
CA PRO A 760 2.21 -38.52 6.92
C PRO A 760 1.73 -38.53 8.38
N GLY A 761 0.43 -38.42 8.61
CA GLY A 761 -0.14 -38.36 9.96
C GLY A 761 -0.39 -36.94 10.47
N GLY A 762 -0.25 -35.90 9.62
CA GLY A 762 -0.60 -34.50 9.97
C GLY A 762 0.50 -33.71 10.66
N VAL A 763 1.74 -34.19 10.58
CA VAL A 763 2.92 -33.49 11.11
C VAL A 763 3.57 -32.64 10.02
N THR A 764 3.93 -31.42 10.35
CA THR A 764 4.72 -30.51 9.51
C THR A 764 5.89 -29.98 10.32
N LEU A 765 7.09 -30.02 9.75
CA LEU A 765 8.29 -29.41 10.33
C LEU A 765 8.73 -28.28 9.40
N THR A 766 8.90 -27.09 9.95
CA THR A 766 9.40 -25.93 9.21
C THR A 766 10.71 -25.45 9.84
N THR A 767 11.72 -25.21 9.01
CA THR A 767 12.94 -24.51 9.44
C THR A 767 13.16 -23.28 8.58
N SER A 768 13.52 -22.16 9.19
CA SER A 768 13.74 -20.89 8.50
C SER A 768 15.10 -20.34 8.87
N LEU A 769 15.88 -20.01 7.84
CA LEU A 769 17.20 -19.39 7.96
C LEU A 769 17.14 -17.96 7.48
N TYR A 770 17.70 -17.05 8.26
CA TYR A 770 17.86 -15.63 7.94
C TYR A 770 19.35 -15.33 7.96
N HIS A 771 19.86 -14.79 6.84
CA HIS A 771 21.25 -14.37 6.70
C HIS A 771 21.28 -12.91 6.28
N TYR A 772 22.03 -12.10 7.02
CA TYR A 772 22.26 -10.70 6.76
C TYR A 772 23.76 -10.45 6.63
N TYR A 773 24.15 -9.72 5.59
CA TYR A 773 25.53 -9.31 5.34
C TYR A 773 25.58 -7.80 5.14
N ASN A 774 26.56 -7.15 5.74
CA ASN A 774 26.85 -5.73 5.55
C ASN A 774 28.37 -5.53 5.63
N ASN A 775 28.96 -5.01 4.55
CA ASN A 775 30.40 -4.85 4.44
C ASN A 775 30.98 -3.69 5.27
N PHE A 776 30.11 -2.77 5.76
CA PHE A 776 30.53 -1.65 6.63
C PHE A 776 30.53 -2.01 8.12
N ASN A 777 30.00 -3.18 8.49
CA ASN A 777 30.04 -3.62 9.88
C ASN A 777 31.48 -3.91 10.29
N ASP A 778 31.89 -3.35 11.43
CA ASP A 778 33.14 -3.69 12.08
C ASP A 778 32.97 -5.06 12.77
N GLY A 779 33.89 -5.98 12.55
CA GLY A 779 33.82 -7.35 13.07
C GLY A 779 32.95 -8.29 12.21
N ASP A 780 31.87 -8.82 12.79
CA ASP A 780 30.98 -9.78 12.10
C ASP A 780 30.14 -9.11 10.98
N ARG A 781 30.66 -9.18 9.74
CA ARG A 781 29.95 -8.73 8.54
C ARG A 781 28.76 -9.63 8.18
N SER A 782 28.74 -10.85 8.69
CA SER A 782 27.74 -11.88 8.40
C SER A 782 26.98 -12.26 9.66
N PHE A 783 25.65 -12.19 9.62
CA PHE A 783 24.81 -12.45 10.76
C PHE A 783 23.74 -13.50 10.39
N LEU A 784 23.57 -14.51 11.25
CA LEU A 784 22.66 -15.63 11.02
C LEU A 784 21.66 -15.76 12.16
N LEU A 785 20.39 -16.01 11.79
CA LEU A 785 19.31 -16.43 12.68
C LEU A 785 18.66 -17.69 12.14
N LEU A 786 18.30 -18.60 13.03
CA LEU A 786 17.66 -19.87 12.69
C LEU A 786 16.40 -20.04 13.56
N ASN A 787 15.27 -20.39 12.91
CA ASN A 787 14.03 -20.72 13.56
C ASN A 787 13.60 -22.14 13.18
N ALA A 788 12.91 -22.82 14.10
CA ALA A 788 12.30 -24.13 13.83
C ALA A 788 10.87 -24.17 14.38
N GLU A 789 9.99 -24.83 13.67
CA GLU A 789 8.60 -25.03 14.04
C GLU A 789 8.19 -26.48 13.77
N ALA A 790 7.50 -27.10 14.73
CA ALA A 790 6.87 -28.38 14.57
C ALA A 790 5.35 -28.20 14.78
N LYS A 791 4.56 -28.58 13.78
CA LYS A 791 3.10 -28.48 13.81
C LYS A 791 2.47 -29.87 13.66
N TYR A 792 1.56 -30.21 14.55
CA TYR A 792 0.72 -31.40 14.49
C TYR A 792 -0.74 -31.02 14.33
N THR A 793 -1.39 -31.52 13.30
CA THR A 793 -2.80 -31.23 13.02
C THR A 793 -3.64 -32.50 13.12
N ILE A 794 -4.63 -32.50 13.99
CA ILE A 794 -5.58 -33.59 14.20
C ILE A 794 -7.00 -33.03 14.18
N LYS A 795 -7.81 -33.44 13.21
CA LYS A 795 -9.19 -32.99 13.04
C LYS A 795 -9.28 -31.45 13.02
N ARG A 796 -9.87 -30.86 14.07
CA ARG A 796 -10.09 -29.41 14.24
C ARG A 796 -8.99 -28.71 15.05
N PHE A 797 -8.03 -29.45 15.57
CA PHE A 797 -6.94 -28.93 16.40
C PHE A 797 -5.63 -28.92 15.67
N SER A 798 -4.81 -27.90 15.89
CA SER A 798 -3.42 -27.85 15.47
C SER A 798 -2.57 -27.40 16.66
N PHE A 799 -1.57 -28.19 16.97
CA PHE A 799 -0.57 -27.89 17.99
C PHE A 799 0.71 -27.46 17.28
N THR A 800 1.23 -26.28 17.62
CA THR A 800 2.43 -25.72 17.01
C THR A 800 3.44 -25.41 18.10
N LEU A 801 4.58 -26.05 18.08
CA LEU A 801 5.73 -25.75 18.91
C LEU A 801 6.76 -25.00 18.03
N SER A 802 7.05 -23.76 18.36
CA SER A 802 8.04 -22.95 17.67
C SER A 802 9.20 -22.59 18.58
N CYS A 803 10.39 -22.51 17.99
CA CYS A 803 11.59 -22.01 18.63
C CYS A 803 12.21 -20.97 17.70
N ASP A 804 12.18 -19.71 18.14
CA ASP A 804 12.80 -18.61 17.42
C ASP A 804 14.21 -18.34 17.95
N ASN A 805 15.10 -17.88 17.03
CA ASN A 805 16.48 -17.54 17.31
C ASN A 805 17.22 -18.70 18.03
N LEU A 806 17.21 -19.90 17.44
CA LEU A 806 17.88 -21.10 17.95
C LEU A 806 19.37 -20.87 18.29
N LEU A 807 20.05 -19.97 17.54
CA LEU A 807 21.45 -19.62 17.73
C LEU A 807 21.64 -18.71 18.95
N ASN A 808 20.58 -18.22 19.57
CA ASN A 808 20.56 -17.35 20.74
C ASN A 808 21.42 -16.09 20.58
N ARG A 809 21.37 -15.46 19.42
CA ARG A 809 21.99 -14.16 19.19
C ARG A 809 21.25 -13.09 20.01
N LYS A 810 21.99 -12.19 20.65
CA LYS A 810 21.41 -11.14 21.51
C LYS A 810 21.57 -9.73 20.97
N THR A 811 22.50 -9.56 20.05
CA THR A 811 22.80 -8.26 19.43
C THR A 811 22.95 -8.40 17.94
N TYR A 812 22.66 -7.33 17.23
CA TYR A 812 22.82 -7.19 15.78
C TYR A 812 23.50 -5.86 15.47
N VAL A 813 24.53 -5.88 14.63
CA VAL A 813 25.25 -4.70 14.16
C VAL A 813 24.73 -4.32 12.78
N TYR A 814 24.44 -3.04 12.59
CA TYR A 814 23.98 -2.51 11.32
C TYR A 814 24.66 -1.18 11.02
N SER A 815 25.17 -1.04 9.80
CA SER A 815 25.78 0.19 9.30
C SER A 815 25.03 0.67 8.06
N SER A 816 24.86 1.97 7.93
CA SER A 816 24.22 2.62 6.79
C SER A 816 25.01 3.86 6.36
N LEU A 817 24.87 4.23 5.10
CA LEU A 817 25.42 5.45 4.52
C LEU A 817 24.30 6.13 3.72
N SER A 818 23.97 7.37 4.06
CA SER A 818 22.97 8.18 3.38
C SER A 818 23.50 9.58 3.15
N ALA A 819 23.49 10.04 1.91
CA ALA A 819 24.13 11.32 1.53
C ALA A 819 25.56 11.40 2.07
N LEU A 820 25.81 12.27 3.04
CA LEU A 820 27.10 12.47 3.70
C LEU A 820 27.07 12.07 5.18
N THR A 821 26.15 11.17 5.56
CA THR A 821 26.04 10.69 6.94
C THR A 821 26.22 9.17 6.97
N GLU A 822 27.21 8.70 7.73
CA GLU A 822 27.39 7.30 8.09
C GLU A 822 26.81 7.06 9.48
N SER A 823 26.04 5.98 9.64
CA SER A 823 25.53 5.57 10.94
C SER A 823 25.87 4.11 11.18
N LYS A 824 26.44 3.81 12.35
CA LYS A 824 26.72 2.45 12.83
C LYS A 824 25.95 2.25 14.13
N ALA A 825 25.20 1.15 14.24
CA ALA A 825 24.40 0.88 15.43
C ALA A 825 24.45 -0.59 15.83
N ILE A 826 24.45 -0.82 17.14
CA ILE A 826 24.34 -2.13 17.78
C ILE A 826 22.99 -2.20 18.46
N TYR A 827 22.14 -3.11 18.00
CA TYR A 827 20.77 -3.29 18.48
C TYR A 827 20.65 -4.48 19.39
N ASN A 828 19.88 -4.35 20.45
CA ASN A 828 19.42 -5.51 21.20
C ASN A 828 18.34 -6.25 20.40
N ILE A 829 18.45 -7.57 20.33
CA ILE A 829 17.46 -8.44 19.69
C ILE A 829 16.93 -9.48 20.67
N ARG A 830 15.74 -10.00 20.36
CA ARG A 830 15.06 -11.01 21.16
C ARG A 830 15.92 -12.28 21.25
N PRO A 831 16.19 -12.79 22.45
CA PRO A 831 16.95 -14.02 22.63
C PRO A 831 16.14 -15.23 22.14
N ARG A 832 16.72 -16.43 22.28
CA ARG A 832 16.00 -17.69 22.00
C ARG A 832 14.73 -17.76 22.80
N SER A 833 13.65 -18.14 22.11
CA SER A 833 12.34 -18.28 22.70
C SER A 833 11.62 -19.56 22.23
N ILE A 834 10.83 -20.15 23.10
CA ILE A 834 10.00 -21.31 22.79
C ILE A 834 8.55 -20.96 23.05
N LEU A 835 7.66 -21.28 22.10
CA LEU A 835 6.24 -20.99 22.18
C LEU A 835 5.42 -22.21 21.74
N LEU A 836 4.47 -22.63 22.54
CA LEU A 836 3.45 -23.62 22.16
C LEU A 836 2.15 -22.89 21.85
N LYS A 837 1.60 -23.10 20.65
CA LYS A 837 0.30 -22.58 20.22
C LYS A 837 -0.69 -23.72 19.99
N ILE A 838 -1.89 -23.59 20.47
CA ILE A 838 -3.01 -24.48 20.21
C ILE A 838 -4.06 -23.70 19.43
N ARG A 839 -4.26 -24.11 18.17
CA ARG A 839 -5.29 -23.54 17.29
C ARG A 839 -6.44 -24.52 17.17
N PHE A 840 -7.65 -24.04 17.30
CA PHE A 840 -8.84 -24.85 17.09
C PHE A 840 -9.87 -24.12 16.24
N ARG A 841 -10.57 -24.91 15.41
CA ARG A 841 -11.64 -24.45 14.55
C ARG A 841 -12.95 -24.93 15.13
N ILE A 842 -13.90 -24.02 15.39
CA ILE A 842 -15.17 -24.33 16.04
C ILE A 842 -16.20 -24.82 15.01
N PHE A 843 -16.13 -24.32 13.79
CA PHE A 843 -17.01 -24.75 12.68
C PHE A 843 -16.24 -24.98 11.38
#